data_553521c5fc19fcc36209a35130fdb79d
#
_entry.id   553521c5fc19fcc36209a35130fdb79d
#
_cell.length_a   1.000
_cell.length_b   1.000
_cell.length_c   1.000
_cell.angle_alpha   90.00
_cell.angle_beta   90.00
_cell.angle_gamma   90.00
#
_symmetry.space_group_name_H-M   'P 1'
#
loop_
_entity.id
_entity.type
_entity.pdbx_description
1 polymer ?
#
loop_
_entity_poly.entity_id
_entity_poly.type
_entity_poly.pdbx_seq_one_letter_code
_entity_poly.pdbx_strand_id
1 'polypeptide(L)'
;MRKKFVHFLWGLLGTVLSVCVFAFVAIWNGWIGYMPPVEDLQNPINRFATQIYSSDGKVIGTWNFNRENRICVQYSNLSPYLVKALVATEDARFYEHSGIDFIALGRAIVKRGLMGQASAGGGSTITQQLAKQLYSETASSTLQRVLQKPIEWMIAVKLERNYTKEEIIALYLNYFDFLHNAVGIKTAANTYFNKEPKNLTACEAATLIGLCKNPSLFNPVRYPERCTERRNVVLDQMRKAGYITESEYHEFTNEPLTLNFHRTDHKDGTAPYLREFLRIYMSAERPDRSKYPSWNKRQYVIDSIAWETDPLYGWCNKNFKKDGTPYNLNADGLKVYTTIDSRMQRYAEESVYNHVARFLQPEFFKEKRGKANAPFSSALTKKQVNQIMERAVLQSERYRALKAAGASDEEIHKSFHTPTDMSLFTYHGDLDTTMTPIDSIGYVKSFLRAGFMSMDPKTGEVKAYVGGLDYTHFMYDMVMGGRRQVGSTIKPFLYSLAMENGFSPCDLAPNAQRTYMVAGRPWTPRNANHRRAGEMVTLKWGLAQSSNWVSAYLMSKLNPQQFVQLLHDYGINNPDIHASMSLCLGPCEVSVAEMVSAYTTFVNNGIRTAPLFVSRIEDNEGNVITAFQPRMNEVISAESAYKMIVLLKGVVDGGTAGRLRYKYNFTGEIGGKTGTTNRNSDAWFMGFTPQLVSGCWVGGEDRDIHFDSMRMGQGATMALPIWAYFMKKVYRDKSLPYDPNAVFDLPEGYDPCKNDTEYNTGYDIDEVYE
;
A
#
# COMPACT_ATOMS: atom_id res chain seq x y z
N MET A 1 -16.49 -53.05 -61.27
CA MET A 1 -16.85 -51.94 -60.40
C MET A 1 -16.27 -52.05 -59.00
N ARG A 2 -16.39 -53.14 -58.24
CA ARG A 2 -15.88 -53.29 -56.86
C ARG A 2 -14.38 -52.98 -56.66
N LYS A 3 -13.49 -53.51 -57.56
CA LYS A 3 -12.04 -53.27 -57.44
C LYS A 3 -11.66 -51.77 -57.63
N LYS A 4 -12.26 -51.07 -58.61
CA LYS A 4 -12.02 -49.64 -58.86
C LYS A 4 -12.50 -48.76 -57.68
N PHE A 5 -13.61 -49.13 -57.04
CA PHE A 5 -14.15 -48.46 -55.86
C PHE A 5 -13.25 -48.67 -54.64
N VAL A 6 -12.72 -49.89 -54.46
CA VAL A 6 -11.75 -50.15 -53.37
C VAL A 6 -10.44 -49.37 -53.58
N HIS A 7 -9.91 -49.29 -54.80
CA HIS A 7 -8.74 -48.45 -55.08
C HIS A 7 -8.99 -46.96 -54.90
N PHE A 8 -10.19 -46.50 -55.26
CA PHE A 8 -10.61 -45.14 -55.00
C PHE A 8 -10.65 -44.85 -53.48
N LEU A 9 -11.21 -45.75 -52.66
CA LEU A 9 -11.22 -45.61 -51.19
C LEU A 9 -9.82 -45.64 -50.60
N TRP A 10 -8.92 -46.49 -51.08
CA TRP A 10 -7.52 -46.50 -50.66
C TRP A 10 -6.76 -45.20 -51.04
N GLY A 11 -7.04 -44.71 -52.27
CA GLY A 11 -6.51 -43.47 -52.78
C GLY A 11 -6.99 -42.26 -51.89
N LEU A 12 -8.29 -42.22 -51.61
CA LEU A 12 -8.90 -41.22 -50.76
C LEU A 12 -8.30 -41.27 -49.33
N LEU A 13 -8.18 -42.45 -48.72
CA LEU A 13 -7.57 -42.65 -47.41
C LEU A 13 -6.12 -42.19 -47.41
N GLY A 14 -5.35 -42.56 -48.45
CA GLY A 14 -3.95 -42.13 -48.60
C GLY A 14 -3.79 -40.60 -48.69
N THR A 15 -4.70 -39.96 -49.48
CA THR A 15 -4.71 -38.51 -49.63
C THR A 15 -5.04 -37.82 -48.30
N VAL A 16 -6.08 -38.29 -47.58
CA VAL A 16 -6.47 -37.76 -46.28
C VAL A 16 -5.32 -37.90 -45.26
N LEU A 17 -4.69 -39.08 -45.23
CA LEU A 17 -3.53 -39.33 -44.35
C LEU A 17 -2.35 -38.39 -44.67
N SER A 18 -2.05 -38.20 -45.97
CA SER A 18 -0.97 -37.29 -46.41
C SER A 18 -1.25 -35.82 -46.03
N VAL A 19 -2.50 -35.37 -46.20
CA VAL A 19 -2.94 -34.03 -45.79
C VAL A 19 -2.84 -33.88 -44.29
N CYS A 20 -3.24 -34.87 -43.48
CA CYS A 20 -3.10 -34.83 -42.01
C CYS A 20 -1.62 -34.76 -41.61
N VAL A 21 -0.76 -35.60 -42.18
CA VAL A 21 0.69 -35.57 -41.88
C VAL A 21 1.29 -34.23 -42.26
N PHE A 22 0.98 -33.69 -43.42
CA PHE A 22 1.45 -32.36 -43.83
C PHE A 22 0.95 -31.27 -42.87
N ALA A 23 -0.30 -31.28 -42.44
CA ALA A 23 -0.85 -30.33 -41.49
C ALA A 23 -0.12 -30.41 -40.14
N PHE A 24 0.16 -31.62 -39.65
CA PHE A 24 0.94 -31.80 -38.41
C PHE A 24 2.39 -31.27 -38.54
N VAL A 25 3.06 -31.54 -39.68
CA VAL A 25 4.41 -31.01 -39.94
C VAL A 25 4.39 -29.46 -40.03
N ALA A 26 3.40 -28.92 -40.68
CA ALA A 26 3.22 -27.47 -40.82
C ALA A 26 2.97 -26.77 -39.44
N ILE A 27 2.16 -27.39 -38.57
CA ILE A 27 1.93 -26.92 -37.19
C ILE A 27 3.22 -27.05 -36.38
N TRP A 28 3.94 -28.17 -36.48
CA TRP A 28 5.18 -28.40 -35.75
C TRP A 28 6.25 -27.33 -36.03
N ASN A 29 6.34 -26.92 -37.31
CA ASN A 29 7.27 -25.87 -37.75
C ASN A 29 6.72 -24.44 -37.59
N GLY A 30 5.51 -24.26 -37.05
CA GLY A 30 4.92 -22.94 -36.82
C GLY A 30 4.39 -22.26 -38.10
N TRP A 31 4.19 -23.03 -39.23
CA TRP A 31 3.61 -22.48 -40.46
C TRP A 31 2.08 -22.30 -40.36
N ILE A 32 1.43 -23.04 -39.47
CA ILE A 32 0.00 -22.96 -39.19
C ILE A 32 -0.20 -22.80 -37.68
N GLY A 33 -0.77 -21.66 -37.30
CA GLY A 33 -1.03 -21.30 -35.89
C GLY A 33 0.21 -20.87 -35.11
N TYR A 34 0.01 -20.39 -33.87
CA TYR A 34 1.10 -20.01 -32.99
C TYR A 34 1.71 -21.25 -32.35
N MET A 35 3.00 -21.46 -32.56
CA MET A 35 3.78 -22.48 -31.89
C MET A 35 4.83 -21.75 -31.02
N PRO A 36 4.74 -21.84 -29.67
CA PRO A 36 5.67 -21.17 -28.80
C PRO A 36 7.11 -21.66 -29.05
N PRO A 37 8.11 -20.74 -29.01
CA PRO A 37 9.52 -21.08 -29.04
C PRO A 37 9.92 -21.93 -27.83
N VAL A 38 11.07 -22.59 -27.89
CA VAL A 38 11.51 -23.49 -26.81
C VAL A 38 11.76 -22.74 -25.51
N GLU A 39 12.23 -21.50 -25.61
CA GLU A 39 12.47 -20.59 -24.47
C GLU A 39 11.17 -20.30 -23.70
N ASP A 40 10.08 -20.02 -24.41
CA ASP A 40 8.75 -19.81 -23.81
C ASP A 40 8.18 -21.10 -23.19
N LEU A 41 8.55 -22.25 -23.74
CA LEU A 41 8.17 -23.55 -23.19
C LEU A 41 9.01 -23.95 -21.97
N GLN A 42 10.26 -23.49 -21.87
CA GLN A 42 11.12 -23.71 -20.70
C GLN A 42 10.74 -22.83 -19.51
N ASN A 43 10.10 -21.68 -19.76
CA ASN A 43 9.56 -20.80 -18.74
C ASN A 43 8.12 -20.38 -19.07
N PRO A 44 7.13 -21.30 -19.04
CA PRO A 44 5.76 -21.02 -19.45
C PRO A 44 5.04 -20.03 -18.54
N ILE A 45 5.54 -19.83 -17.33
CA ILE A 45 5.02 -18.86 -16.38
C ILE A 45 6.00 -17.69 -16.28
N ASN A 46 5.95 -16.77 -17.24
CA ASN A 46 6.75 -15.55 -17.22
C ASN A 46 6.13 -14.43 -16.36
N ARG A 47 5.05 -14.70 -15.63
CA ARG A 47 4.33 -13.69 -14.84
C ARG A 47 3.99 -14.22 -13.46
N PHE A 48 4.84 -13.87 -12.50
CA PHE A 48 4.64 -14.19 -11.10
C PHE A 48 4.24 -12.92 -10.34
N ALA A 49 3.29 -13.04 -9.43
CA ALA A 49 2.99 -11.95 -8.50
C ALA A 49 4.19 -11.67 -7.60
N THR A 50 4.58 -10.40 -7.50
CA THR A 50 5.56 -9.97 -6.53
C THR A 50 4.97 -10.04 -5.13
N GLN A 51 5.69 -10.65 -4.20
CA GLN A 51 5.30 -10.77 -2.80
C GLN A 51 5.96 -9.66 -1.97
N ILE A 52 5.19 -9.07 -1.06
CA ILE A 52 5.65 -8.02 -0.19
C ILE A 52 5.66 -8.57 1.24
N TYR A 53 6.83 -8.52 1.86
CA TYR A 53 7.06 -9.05 3.20
C TYR A 53 7.24 -7.93 4.21
N SER A 54 6.73 -8.13 5.42
CA SER A 54 7.09 -7.35 6.61
C SER A 54 8.46 -7.75 7.15
N SER A 55 9.04 -6.94 8.02
CA SER A 55 10.33 -7.23 8.67
C SER A 55 10.30 -8.48 9.57
N ASP A 56 9.12 -8.84 10.09
CA ASP A 56 8.88 -10.08 10.84
C ASP A 56 8.52 -11.28 9.94
N GLY A 57 8.75 -11.18 8.62
CA GLY A 57 8.64 -12.28 7.66
C GLY A 57 7.24 -12.65 7.20
N LYS A 58 6.21 -11.87 7.51
CA LYS A 58 4.85 -12.12 7.04
C LYS A 58 4.59 -11.49 5.68
N VAL A 59 3.84 -12.16 4.83
CA VAL A 59 3.35 -11.58 3.58
C VAL A 59 2.25 -10.56 3.91
N ILE A 60 2.49 -9.30 3.57
CA ILE A 60 1.54 -8.20 3.78
C ILE A 60 0.72 -7.87 2.53
N GLY A 61 1.08 -8.40 1.38
CA GLY A 61 0.36 -8.25 0.13
C GLY A 61 1.13 -8.74 -1.08
N THR A 62 0.53 -8.57 -2.25
CA THR A 62 1.11 -8.95 -3.54
C THR A 62 0.84 -7.88 -4.59
N TRP A 63 1.73 -7.77 -5.61
CA TRP A 63 1.47 -7.00 -6.83
C TRP A 63 1.38 -7.95 -8.03
N ASN A 64 0.36 -7.74 -8.88
CA ASN A 64 0.10 -8.55 -10.05
C ASN A 64 -0.56 -7.74 -11.17
N PHE A 65 -0.47 -8.23 -12.41
CA PHE A 65 -1.27 -7.72 -13.53
C PHE A 65 -2.73 -8.16 -13.38
N ASN A 66 -3.66 -7.27 -13.71
CA ASN A 66 -5.10 -7.49 -13.85
C ASN A 66 -5.59 -8.94 -13.65
N ARG A 67 -6.11 -9.27 -12.47
CA ARG A 67 -6.74 -10.55 -12.09
C ARG A 67 -5.82 -11.79 -12.02
N GLU A 68 -4.50 -11.67 -12.15
CA GLU A 68 -3.58 -12.80 -12.10
C GLU A 68 -2.73 -12.80 -10.83
N ASN A 69 -3.36 -13.11 -9.70
CA ASN A 69 -2.68 -13.21 -8.38
C ASN A 69 -2.01 -14.60 -8.23
N ARG A 70 -1.01 -14.89 -9.08
CA ARG A 70 -0.34 -16.20 -9.10
C ARG A 70 0.84 -16.23 -8.13
N ILE A 71 0.73 -17.06 -7.13
CA ILE A 71 1.85 -17.45 -6.26
C ILE A 71 2.16 -18.90 -6.59
N CYS A 72 3.34 -19.14 -7.18
CA CYS A 72 3.71 -20.50 -7.58
C CYS A 72 4.01 -21.39 -6.38
N VAL A 73 3.54 -22.61 -6.46
CA VAL A 73 3.77 -23.67 -5.49
C VAL A 73 4.49 -24.82 -6.18
N GLN A 74 5.57 -25.31 -5.59
CA GLN A 74 6.23 -26.52 -6.03
C GLN A 74 5.37 -27.75 -5.72
N TYR A 75 5.53 -28.83 -6.49
CA TYR A 75 4.78 -30.08 -6.29
C TYR A 75 4.85 -30.60 -4.85
N SER A 76 6.01 -30.54 -4.21
CA SER A 76 6.24 -30.95 -2.81
C SER A 76 5.38 -30.19 -1.77
N ASN A 77 4.85 -29.04 -2.15
CA ASN A 77 3.98 -28.20 -1.33
C ASN A 77 2.48 -28.34 -1.66
N LEU A 78 2.12 -29.35 -2.47
CA LEU A 78 0.73 -29.71 -2.75
C LEU A 78 0.25 -30.79 -1.80
N SER A 79 -1.03 -30.77 -1.42
CA SER A 79 -1.67 -31.87 -0.70
C SER A 79 -1.72 -33.12 -1.56
N PRO A 80 -1.39 -34.32 -1.06
CA PRO A 80 -1.55 -35.57 -1.80
C PRO A 80 -3.00 -35.80 -2.29
N TYR A 81 -3.99 -35.33 -1.53
CA TYR A 81 -5.40 -35.42 -1.94
C TYR A 81 -5.69 -34.54 -3.17
N LEU A 82 -5.05 -33.36 -3.26
CA LEU A 82 -5.23 -32.47 -4.42
C LEU A 82 -4.71 -33.11 -5.71
N VAL A 83 -3.52 -33.70 -5.66
CA VAL A 83 -2.93 -34.43 -6.81
C VAL A 83 -3.78 -35.62 -7.21
N LYS A 84 -4.18 -36.46 -6.24
CA LYS A 84 -5.03 -37.62 -6.46
C LYS A 84 -6.39 -37.24 -7.05
N ALA A 85 -7.02 -36.18 -6.52
CA ALA A 85 -8.30 -35.67 -7.02
C ALA A 85 -8.20 -35.18 -8.48
N LEU A 86 -7.13 -34.43 -8.81
CA LEU A 86 -6.89 -33.95 -10.18
C LEU A 86 -6.71 -35.12 -11.16
N VAL A 87 -5.80 -36.02 -10.88
CA VAL A 87 -5.50 -37.16 -11.74
C VAL A 87 -6.74 -38.07 -11.91
N ALA A 88 -7.42 -38.40 -10.81
CA ALA A 88 -8.62 -39.24 -10.87
C ALA A 88 -9.76 -38.63 -11.70
N THR A 89 -9.89 -37.30 -11.67
CA THR A 89 -11.04 -36.60 -12.27
C THR A 89 -10.80 -36.19 -13.71
N GLU A 90 -9.64 -35.63 -14.03
CA GLU A 90 -9.34 -35.03 -15.31
C GLU A 90 -8.58 -35.95 -16.23
N ASP A 91 -7.73 -36.85 -15.71
CA ASP A 91 -6.85 -37.69 -16.53
C ASP A 91 -6.39 -38.94 -15.77
N ALA A 92 -7.24 -39.92 -15.62
CA ALA A 92 -6.98 -41.13 -14.85
C ALA A 92 -5.75 -41.94 -15.30
N ARG A 93 -5.26 -41.74 -16.51
CA ARG A 93 -4.08 -42.42 -17.07
C ARG A 93 -2.92 -41.44 -17.30
N PHE A 94 -2.90 -40.36 -16.61
CA PHE A 94 -1.91 -39.27 -16.77
C PHE A 94 -0.46 -39.75 -16.77
N TYR A 95 -0.13 -40.74 -15.98
CA TYR A 95 1.22 -41.31 -15.88
C TYR A 95 1.55 -42.34 -16.99
N GLU A 96 0.56 -42.73 -17.83
CA GLU A 96 0.71 -43.77 -18.85
C GLU A 96 0.93 -43.25 -20.29
N HIS A 97 0.79 -41.94 -20.50
CA HIS A 97 0.91 -41.31 -21.83
C HIS A 97 1.85 -40.11 -21.81
N SER A 98 2.25 -39.64 -23.02
CA SER A 98 3.14 -38.48 -23.20
C SER A 98 2.39 -37.32 -23.89
N GLY A 99 1.41 -36.73 -23.20
CA GLY A 99 0.64 -35.56 -23.63
C GLY A 99 -0.65 -35.87 -24.37
N ILE A 100 -0.74 -37.02 -25.05
CA ILE A 100 -1.95 -37.48 -25.77
C ILE A 100 -2.32 -38.87 -25.30
N ASP A 101 -3.54 -39.02 -24.77
CA ASP A 101 -4.13 -40.32 -24.49
C ASP A 101 -4.95 -40.84 -25.68
N PHE A 102 -4.31 -41.63 -26.56
CA PHE A 102 -4.96 -42.17 -27.73
C PHE A 102 -6.12 -43.15 -27.42
N ILE A 103 -6.09 -43.85 -26.27
CA ILE A 103 -7.15 -44.75 -25.85
C ILE A 103 -8.37 -43.95 -25.38
N ALA A 104 -8.17 -42.88 -24.57
CA ALA A 104 -9.26 -42.00 -24.18
C ALA A 104 -9.83 -41.24 -25.38
N LEU A 105 -8.99 -40.81 -26.32
CA LEU A 105 -9.42 -40.15 -27.56
C LEU A 105 -10.27 -41.11 -28.42
N GLY A 106 -9.83 -42.35 -28.66
CA GLY A 106 -10.58 -43.37 -29.38
C GLY A 106 -11.93 -43.67 -28.73
N ARG A 107 -11.94 -43.83 -27.39
CA ARG A 107 -13.17 -44.03 -26.61
C ARG A 107 -14.14 -42.84 -26.76
N ALA A 108 -13.63 -41.60 -26.72
CA ALA A 108 -14.45 -40.42 -26.86
C ALA A 108 -15.07 -40.30 -28.26
N ILE A 109 -14.31 -40.61 -29.31
CA ILE A 109 -14.80 -40.61 -30.70
C ILE A 109 -15.92 -41.66 -30.87
N VAL A 110 -15.74 -42.88 -30.39
CA VAL A 110 -16.73 -43.96 -30.54
C VAL A 110 -17.98 -43.65 -29.70
N LYS A 111 -17.85 -43.36 -28.41
CA LYS A 111 -19.00 -43.18 -27.55
C LYS A 111 -19.76 -41.88 -27.80
N ARG A 112 -19.06 -40.77 -28.01
CA ARG A 112 -19.67 -39.46 -28.23
C ARG A 112 -20.05 -39.21 -29.69
N GLY A 113 -19.15 -39.60 -30.64
CA GLY A 113 -19.33 -39.33 -32.05
C GLY A 113 -20.31 -40.33 -32.73
N LEU A 114 -20.18 -41.65 -32.43
CA LEU A 114 -20.98 -42.70 -33.07
C LEU A 114 -22.21 -43.11 -32.24
N MET A 115 -22.12 -43.10 -30.89
CA MET A 115 -23.23 -43.56 -30.03
C MET A 115 -24.03 -42.41 -29.40
N GLY A 116 -23.68 -41.15 -29.63
CA GLY A 116 -24.42 -39.99 -29.16
C GLY A 116 -24.45 -39.82 -27.63
N GLN A 117 -23.60 -40.51 -26.86
CA GLN A 117 -23.56 -40.47 -25.41
C GLN A 117 -22.82 -39.23 -24.91
N ALA A 118 -23.55 -38.16 -24.65
CA ALA A 118 -22.99 -36.90 -24.16
C ALA A 118 -22.27 -37.01 -22.78
N SER A 119 -22.62 -38.03 -21.98
CA SER A 119 -22.04 -38.32 -20.66
C SER A 119 -20.71 -39.09 -20.68
N ALA A 120 -20.27 -39.57 -21.84
CA ALA A 120 -18.97 -40.24 -21.96
C ALA A 120 -17.84 -39.21 -21.78
N GLY A 121 -17.04 -39.39 -20.75
CA GLY A 121 -15.97 -38.46 -20.30
C GLY A 121 -15.11 -37.86 -21.43
N GLY A 122 -14.46 -36.73 -21.17
CA GLY A 122 -13.61 -36.02 -22.14
C GLY A 122 -12.38 -36.83 -22.54
N GLY A 123 -11.87 -36.59 -23.77
CA GLY A 123 -10.62 -37.19 -24.27
C GLY A 123 -9.43 -36.21 -24.19
N SER A 124 -9.51 -35.14 -23.42
CA SER A 124 -8.42 -34.17 -23.25
C SER A 124 -7.62 -34.52 -22.00
N THR A 125 -6.30 -34.50 -22.09
CA THR A 125 -5.38 -34.77 -20.99
C THR A 125 -5.13 -33.48 -20.17
N ILE A 126 -4.58 -33.61 -18.94
CA ILE A 126 -4.13 -32.48 -18.09
C ILE A 126 -3.16 -31.61 -18.89
N THR A 127 -2.20 -32.20 -19.61
CA THR A 127 -1.20 -31.47 -20.38
C THR A 127 -1.82 -30.71 -21.56
N GLN A 128 -2.86 -31.25 -22.23
CA GLN A 128 -3.60 -30.52 -23.26
C GLN A 128 -4.42 -29.37 -22.70
N GLN A 129 -4.99 -29.53 -21.49
CA GLN A 129 -5.69 -28.45 -20.80
C GLN A 129 -4.71 -27.34 -20.39
N LEU A 130 -3.51 -27.69 -19.91
CA LEU A 130 -2.43 -26.75 -19.63
C LEU A 130 -1.99 -26.01 -20.90
N ALA A 131 -1.73 -26.73 -21.99
CA ALA A 131 -1.37 -26.14 -23.28
C ALA A 131 -2.42 -25.12 -23.76
N LYS A 132 -3.71 -25.45 -23.60
CA LYS A 132 -4.82 -24.56 -23.92
C LYS A 132 -4.79 -23.29 -23.05
N GLN A 133 -4.57 -23.43 -21.74
CA GLN A 133 -4.56 -22.29 -20.79
C GLN A 133 -3.38 -21.35 -21.07
N LEU A 134 -2.23 -21.89 -21.42
CA LEU A 134 -0.99 -21.13 -21.64
C LEU A 134 -0.97 -20.39 -22.99
N TYR A 135 -1.44 -21.05 -24.07
CA TYR A 135 -1.12 -20.62 -25.43
C TYR A 135 -2.32 -20.50 -26.37
N SER A 136 -3.56 -20.83 -25.94
CA SER A 136 -4.74 -20.74 -26.81
C SER A 136 -5.61 -19.55 -26.45
N GLU A 137 -5.90 -18.70 -27.43
CA GLU A 137 -6.90 -17.64 -27.29
C GLU A 137 -8.32 -18.23 -27.22
N THR A 138 -9.25 -17.45 -26.66
CA THR A 138 -10.66 -17.86 -26.61
C THR A 138 -11.24 -17.97 -28.00
N ALA A 139 -11.64 -19.18 -28.42
CA ALA A 139 -12.21 -19.40 -29.74
C ALA A 139 -13.55 -18.67 -29.88
N SER A 140 -13.70 -17.89 -30.94
CA SER A 140 -14.93 -17.16 -31.29
C SER A 140 -15.96 -18.03 -32.04
N SER A 141 -15.54 -19.19 -32.60
CA SER A 141 -16.38 -20.09 -33.34
C SER A 141 -16.03 -21.56 -33.11
N THR A 142 -16.98 -22.46 -33.38
CA THR A 142 -16.79 -23.93 -33.32
C THR A 142 -15.69 -24.40 -34.26
N LEU A 143 -15.60 -23.83 -35.46
CA LEU A 143 -14.57 -24.18 -36.44
C LEU A 143 -13.17 -23.82 -35.94
N GLN A 144 -13.00 -22.62 -35.40
CA GLN A 144 -11.74 -22.19 -34.80
C GLN A 144 -11.34 -23.12 -33.63
N ARG A 145 -12.30 -23.56 -32.81
CA ARG A 145 -12.07 -24.51 -31.72
C ARG A 145 -11.56 -25.87 -32.21
N VAL A 146 -12.08 -26.35 -33.32
CA VAL A 146 -11.61 -27.63 -33.95
C VAL A 146 -10.19 -27.48 -34.47
N LEU A 147 -9.87 -26.35 -35.11
CA LEU A 147 -8.52 -26.06 -35.62
C LEU A 147 -7.47 -25.85 -34.55
N GLN A 148 -7.86 -25.38 -33.35
CA GLN A 148 -6.96 -25.23 -32.22
C GLN A 148 -6.53 -26.56 -31.59
N LYS A 149 -7.33 -27.61 -31.69
CA LYS A 149 -7.05 -28.91 -31.04
C LYS A 149 -5.72 -29.57 -31.48
N PRO A 150 -5.40 -29.67 -32.79
CA PRO A 150 -4.10 -30.19 -33.20
C PRO A 150 -2.90 -29.37 -32.65
N ILE A 151 -3.05 -28.04 -32.54
CA ILE A 151 -2.02 -27.17 -31.98
C ILE A 151 -1.83 -27.48 -30.50
N GLU A 152 -2.92 -27.59 -29.71
CA GLU A 152 -2.88 -27.97 -28.29
C GLU A 152 -2.19 -29.34 -28.09
N TRP A 153 -2.43 -30.32 -28.99
CA TRP A 153 -1.77 -31.62 -28.92
C TRP A 153 -0.25 -31.52 -29.12
N MET A 154 0.17 -30.72 -30.10
CA MET A 154 1.60 -30.54 -30.39
C MET A 154 2.30 -29.83 -29.24
N ILE A 155 1.69 -28.80 -28.66
CA ILE A 155 2.22 -28.10 -27.48
C ILE A 155 2.27 -29.07 -26.29
N ALA A 156 1.23 -29.87 -26.06
CA ALA A 156 1.22 -30.85 -24.97
C ALA A 156 2.37 -31.88 -25.09
N VAL A 157 2.65 -32.39 -26.30
CA VAL A 157 3.80 -33.29 -26.53
C VAL A 157 5.14 -32.57 -26.27
N LYS A 158 5.27 -31.30 -26.66
CA LYS A 158 6.48 -30.52 -26.37
C LYS A 158 6.64 -30.26 -24.84
N LEU A 159 5.55 -29.97 -24.13
CA LEU A 159 5.59 -29.81 -22.66
C LEU A 159 6.05 -31.10 -21.98
N GLU A 160 5.50 -32.24 -22.34
CA GLU A 160 5.89 -33.57 -21.78
C GLU A 160 7.35 -33.95 -22.08
N ARG A 161 7.99 -33.36 -23.09
CA ARG A 161 9.42 -33.54 -23.37
C ARG A 161 10.32 -32.69 -22.47
N ASN A 162 9.82 -31.56 -21.99
CA ASN A 162 10.60 -30.59 -21.25
C ASN A 162 10.33 -30.63 -19.72
N TYR A 163 9.18 -31.17 -19.31
CA TYR A 163 8.72 -31.20 -17.92
C TYR A 163 8.39 -32.61 -17.45
N THR A 164 8.67 -32.89 -16.19
CA THR A 164 8.20 -34.10 -15.49
C THR A 164 6.68 -34.04 -15.27
N LYS A 165 6.07 -35.18 -15.01
CA LYS A 165 4.65 -35.27 -14.67
C LYS A 165 4.28 -34.43 -13.45
N GLU A 166 5.17 -34.39 -12.45
CA GLU A 166 5.02 -33.62 -11.24
C GLU A 166 5.03 -32.12 -11.50
N GLU A 167 5.96 -31.66 -12.34
CA GLU A 167 6.04 -30.27 -12.76
C GLU A 167 4.80 -29.86 -13.57
N ILE A 168 4.28 -30.71 -14.46
CA ILE A 168 3.07 -30.45 -15.24
C ILE A 168 1.84 -30.30 -14.32
N ILE A 169 1.70 -31.14 -13.29
CA ILE A 169 0.64 -31.00 -12.28
C ILE A 169 0.76 -29.66 -11.54
N ALA A 170 1.98 -29.32 -11.08
CA ALA A 170 2.23 -28.06 -10.42
C ALA A 170 1.92 -26.86 -11.33
N LEU A 171 2.36 -26.89 -12.58
CA LEU A 171 2.07 -25.86 -13.57
C LEU A 171 0.56 -25.71 -13.81
N TYR A 172 -0.17 -26.82 -14.01
CA TYR A 172 -1.61 -26.79 -14.21
C TYR A 172 -2.35 -26.11 -13.06
N LEU A 173 -2.05 -26.52 -11.83
CA LEU A 173 -2.68 -25.98 -10.63
C LEU A 173 -2.27 -24.53 -10.34
N ASN A 174 -1.05 -24.15 -10.67
CA ASN A 174 -0.57 -22.76 -10.53
C ASN A 174 -1.18 -21.83 -11.59
N TYR A 175 -1.63 -22.38 -12.73
CA TYR A 175 -2.13 -21.56 -13.83
C TYR A 175 -3.66 -21.43 -13.85
N PHE A 176 -4.39 -22.32 -13.19
CA PHE A 176 -5.84 -22.37 -13.25
C PHE A 176 -6.49 -21.18 -12.51
N ASP A 177 -7.49 -20.54 -13.16
CA ASP A 177 -8.30 -19.47 -12.54
C ASP A 177 -9.51 -20.05 -11.81
N PHE A 178 -9.49 -19.98 -10.48
CA PHE A 178 -10.55 -20.44 -9.57
C PHE A 178 -11.61 -19.37 -9.29
N LEU A 179 -11.65 -18.26 -10.02
CA LEU A 179 -12.46 -17.06 -9.78
C LEU A 179 -12.10 -16.27 -8.50
N HIS A 180 -12.86 -15.18 -8.26
CA HIS A 180 -12.66 -14.30 -7.10
C HIS A 180 -11.22 -13.78 -6.94
N ASN A 181 -10.50 -13.52 -8.06
CA ASN A 181 -9.08 -13.19 -8.12
C ASN A 181 -8.16 -14.31 -7.61
N ALA A 182 -8.66 -15.53 -7.45
CA ALA A 182 -7.88 -16.68 -7.01
C ALA A 182 -7.29 -17.43 -8.22
N VAL A 183 -6.22 -16.86 -8.82
CA VAL A 183 -5.47 -17.53 -9.88
C VAL A 183 -4.33 -18.33 -9.26
N GLY A 184 -4.31 -19.62 -9.56
CA GLY A 184 -3.40 -20.59 -8.95
C GLY A 184 -3.88 -21.16 -7.62
N ILE A 185 -3.41 -22.36 -7.34
CA ILE A 185 -3.87 -23.20 -6.22
C ILE A 185 -3.58 -22.58 -4.84
N LYS A 186 -2.46 -21.87 -4.68
CA LYS A 186 -2.13 -21.23 -3.40
C LYS A 186 -3.13 -20.12 -3.09
N THR A 187 -3.40 -19.28 -4.05
CA THR A 187 -4.37 -18.21 -3.90
C THR A 187 -5.77 -18.78 -3.68
N ALA A 188 -6.15 -19.85 -4.40
CA ALA A 188 -7.44 -20.50 -4.23
C ALA A 188 -7.60 -21.14 -2.84
N ALA A 189 -6.60 -21.87 -2.36
CA ALA A 189 -6.62 -22.48 -1.02
C ALA A 189 -6.76 -21.42 0.09
N ASN A 190 -6.05 -20.29 -0.06
CA ASN A 190 -6.16 -19.17 0.87
C ASN A 190 -7.52 -18.49 0.76
N THR A 191 -7.99 -18.18 -0.47
CA THR A 191 -9.26 -17.47 -0.70
C THR A 191 -10.47 -18.24 -0.19
N TYR A 192 -10.56 -19.55 -0.44
CA TYR A 192 -11.73 -20.34 -0.11
C TYR A 192 -11.67 -20.98 1.28
N PHE A 193 -10.46 -21.30 1.78
CA PHE A 193 -10.28 -22.09 3.01
C PHE A 193 -9.31 -21.48 4.02
N ASN A 194 -8.62 -20.37 3.68
CA ASN A 194 -7.58 -19.74 4.50
C ASN A 194 -6.48 -20.74 4.93
N LYS A 195 -6.04 -21.58 3.97
CA LYS A 195 -5.04 -22.64 4.19
C LYS A 195 -3.95 -22.62 3.14
N GLU A 196 -2.77 -23.15 3.50
CA GLU A 196 -1.74 -23.49 2.52
C GLU A 196 -2.16 -24.73 1.73
N PRO A 197 -1.81 -24.85 0.42
CA PRO A 197 -2.19 -25.98 -0.43
C PRO A 197 -1.81 -27.35 0.13
N LYS A 198 -0.71 -27.43 0.86
CA LYS A 198 -0.24 -28.67 1.52
C LYS A 198 -1.20 -29.19 2.59
N ASN A 199 -1.95 -28.28 3.21
CA ASN A 199 -2.83 -28.56 4.36
C ASN A 199 -4.30 -28.75 3.97
N LEU A 200 -4.61 -28.81 2.65
CA LEU A 200 -5.98 -29.07 2.18
C LEU A 200 -6.40 -30.50 2.53
N THR A 201 -7.63 -30.64 3.07
CA THR A 201 -8.27 -31.92 3.30
C THR A 201 -8.75 -32.58 2.01
N ALA A 202 -9.20 -33.82 2.04
CA ALA A 202 -9.77 -34.50 0.88
C ALA A 202 -10.99 -33.76 0.32
N CYS A 203 -11.89 -33.28 1.19
CA CYS A 203 -13.10 -32.54 0.81
C CYS A 203 -12.77 -31.17 0.20
N GLU A 204 -11.83 -30.41 0.78
CA GLU A 204 -11.39 -29.12 0.26
C GLU A 204 -10.67 -29.27 -1.08
N ALA A 205 -9.78 -30.27 -1.20
CA ALA A 205 -9.10 -30.60 -2.45
C ALA A 205 -10.11 -30.98 -3.55
N ALA A 206 -11.06 -31.87 -3.24
CA ALA A 206 -12.10 -32.27 -4.18
C ALA A 206 -13.01 -31.09 -4.60
N THR A 207 -13.25 -30.14 -3.69
CA THR A 207 -13.99 -28.91 -3.99
C THR A 207 -13.25 -28.06 -5.02
N LEU A 208 -11.96 -27.79 -4.82
CA LEU A 208 -11.16 -26.99 -5.75
C LEU A 208 -11.00 -27.70 -7.11
N ILE A 209 -10.77 -29.00 -7.14
CA ILE A 209 -10.72 -29.77 -8.41
C ILE A 209 -12.09 -29.79 -9.09
N GLY A 210 -13.18 -29.81 -8.32
CA GLY A 210 -14.53 -29.66 -8.86
C GLY A 210 -14.74 -28.39 -9.68
N LEU A 211 -14.12 -27.27 -9.26
CA LEU A 211 -14.16 -26.01 -9.99
C LEU A 211 -13.42 -26.10 -11.34
N CYS A 212 -12.40 -26.95 -11.49
CA CYS A 212 -11.63 -27.04 -12.72
C CYS A 212 -12.49 -27.38 -13.96
N LYS A 213 -13.66 -27.99 -13.78
CA LYS A 213 -14.58 -28.26 -14.89
C LYS A 213 -15.27 -26.98 -15.41
N ASN A 214 -15.79 -26.16 -14.54
CA ASN A 214 -16.41 -24.85 -14.85
C ASN A 214 -16.53 -24.03 -13.56
N PRO A 215 -15.57 -23.11 -13.31
CA PRO A 215 -15.54 -22.34 -12.05
C PRO A 215 -16.80 -21.52 -11.82
N SER A 216 -17.39 -20.95 -12.88
CA SER A 216 -18.59 -20.12 -12.76
C SER A 216 -19.83 -20.92 -12.36
N LEU A 217 -19.96 -22.15 -12.87
CA LEU A 217 -21.12 -23.01 -12.62
C LEU A 217 -21.06 -23.70 -11.24
N PHE A 218 -19.85 -24.05 -10.79
CA PHE A 218 -19.60 -24.78 -9.55
C PHE A 218 -19.02 -23.88 -8.45
N ASN A 219 -19.28 -22.58 -8.51
CA ASN A 219 -18.79 -21.61 -7.54
C ASN A 219 -19.33 -21.90 -6.12
N PRO A 220 -18.47 -22.22 -5.12
CA PRO A 220 -18.91 -22.63 -3.80
C PRO A 220 -19.55 -21.49 -2.99
N VAL A 221 -19.22 -20.24 -3.29
CA VAL A 221 -19.80 -19.06 -2.65
C VAL A 221 -21.19 -18.74 -3.20
N ARG A 222 -21.35 -18.89 -4.51
CA ARG A 222 -22.59 -18.52 -5.21
C ARG A 222 -23.59 -19.67 -5.34
N TYR A 223 -23.09 -20.90 -5.50
CA TYR A 223 -23.89 -22.10 -5.73
C TYR A 223 -23.37 -23.27 -4.88
N PRO A 224 -23.48 -23.23 -3.55
CA PRO A 224 -22.90 -24.21 -2.64
C PRO A 224 -23.42 -25.63 -2.89
N GLU A 225 -24.72 -25.80 -3.20
CA GLU A 225 -25.32 -27.12 -3.47
C GLU A 225 -24.70 -27.78 -4.72
N ARG A 226 -24.64 -27.05 -5.85
CA ARG A 226 -24.01 -27.54 -7.09
C ARG A 226 -22.53 -27.86 -6.90
N CYS A 227 -21.86 -27.04 -6.09
CA CYS A 227 -20.46 -27.28 -5.75
C CYS A 227 -20.30 -28.57 -4.93
N THR A 228 -21.17 -28.81 -3.96
CA THR A 228 -21.18 -30.05 -3.15
C THR A 228 -21.44 -31.29 -4.02
N GLU A 229 -22.41 -31.23 -4.92
CA GLU A 229 -22.66 -32.31 -5.88
C GLU A 229 -21.41 -32.57 -6.76
N ARG A 230 -20.77 -31.53 -7.26
CA ARG A 230 -19.56 -31.67 -8.07
C ARG A 230 -18.38 -32.19 -7.26
N ARG A 231 -18.20 -31.76 -6.00
CA ARG A 231 -17.22 -32.32 -5.06
C ARG A 231 -17.40 -33.82 -4.90
N ASN A 232 -18.65 -34.25 -4.68
CA ASN A 232 -18.97 -35.66 -4.49
C ASN A 232 -18.66 -36.50 -5.75
N VAL A 233 -18.84 -35.92 -6.97
CA VAL A 233 -18.38 -36.58 -8.23
C VAL A 233 -16.85 -36.73 -8.23
N VAL A 234 -16.08 -35.75 -7.76
CA VAL A 234 -14.61 -35.86 -7.67
C VAL A 234 -14.23 -36.95 -6.67
N LEU A 235 -14.85 -37.00 -5.49
CA LEU A 235 -14.63 -38.05 -4.50
C LEU A 235 -14.95 -39.45 -5.03
N ASP A 236 -16.03 -39.61 -5.83
CA ASP A 236 -16.34 -40.87 -6.48
C ASP A 236 -15.29 -41.29 -7.53
N GLN A 237 -14.71 -40.33 -8.28
CA GLN A 237 -13.58 -40.63 -9.16
C GLN A 237 -12.34 -41.08 -8.39
N MET A 238 -12.04 -40.44 -7.26
CA MET A 238 -10.94 -40.83 -6.36
C MET A 238 -11.13 -42.25 -5.80
N ARG A 239 -12.39 -42.61 -5.42
CA ARG A 239 -12.76 -43.95 -4.99
C ARG A 239 -12.56 -44.97 -6.13
N LYS A 240 -13.07 -44.66 -7.30
CA LYS A 240 -12.91 -45.55 -8.50
C LYS A 240 -11.46 -45.78 -8.90
N ALA A 241 -10.60 -44.78 -8.69
CA ALA A 241 -9.16 -44.85 -8.91
C ALA A 241 -8.40 -45.55 -7.76
N GLY A 242 -9.07 -45.93 -6.68
CA GLY A 242 -8.44 -46.58 -5.51
C GLY A 242 -7.62 -45.62 -4.63
N TYR A 243 -7.82 -44.33 -4.76
CA TYR A 243 -7.11 -43.32 -3.96
C TYR A 243 -7.72 -43.05 -2.58
N ILE A 244 -9.02 -43.42 -2.41
CA ILE A 244 -9.74 -43.43 -1.14
C ILE A 244 -10.57 -44.73 -1.06
N THR A 245 -10.80 -45.19 0.14
CA THR A 245 -11.62 -46.40 0.44
C THR A 245 -13.11 -46.07 0.35
N GLU A 246 -13.95 -47.11 0.34
CA GLU A 246 -15.42 -46.95 0.36
C GLU A 246 -15.89 -46.24 1.64
N SER A 247 -15.27 -46.56 2.79
CA SER A 247 -15.57 -45.94 4.07
C SER A 247 -15.25 -44.46 4.09
N GLU A 248 -14.06 -44.07 3.60
CA GLU A 248 -13.64 -42.67 3.47
C GLU A 248 -14.55 -41.91 2.47
N TYR A 249 -14.98 -42.54 1.41
CA TYR A 249 -15.91 -41.94 0.47
C TYR A 249 -17.25 -41.60 1.14
N HIS A 250 -17.81 -42.52 1.94
CA HIS A 250 -19.05 -42.24 2.67
C HIS A 250 -18.87 -41.17 3.75
N GLU A 251 -17.74 -41.14 4.45
CA GLU A 251 -17.41 -40.10 5.42
C GLU A 251 -17.33 -38.73 4.75
N PHE A 252 -16.50 -38.58 3.70
CA PHE A 252 -16.24 -37.32 3.00
C PHE A 252 -17.47 -36.77 2.27
N THR A 253 -18.34 -37.63 1.72
CA THR A 253 -19.56 -37.17 1.05
C THR A 253 -20.60 -36.60 2.03
N ASN A 254 -20.59 -37.06 3.29
CA ASN A 254 -21.46 -36.56 4.36
C ASN A 254 -20.92 -35.29 5.04
N GLU A 255 -19.64 -34.96 4.83
CA GLU A 255 -19.03 -33.74 5.38
C GLU A 255 -19.65 -32.50 4.73
N PRO A 256 -20.14 -31.52 5.54
CA PRO A 256 -20.70 -30.27 4.98
C PRO A 256 -19.62 -29.44 4.28
N LEU A 257 -20.03 -28.70 3.24
CA LEU A 257 -19.15 -27.73 2.59
C LEU A 257 -18.95 -26.52 3.52
N THR A 258 -17.78 -26.46 4.15
CA THR A 258 -17.41 -25.35 5.05
C THR A 258 -16.37 -24.47 4.39
N LEU A 259 -16.69 -23.21 4.19
CA LEU A 259 -15.80 -22.21 3.60
C LEU A 259 -15.29 -21.25 4.69
N ASN A 260 -14.02 -20.88 4.58
CA ASN A 260 -13.45 -19.74 5.27
C ASN A 260 -13.04 -18.70 4.21
N PHE A 261 -14.08 -18.14 3.56
CA PHE A 261 -13.92 -17.35 2.35
C PHE A 261 -13.42 -15.95 2.64
N HIS A 262 -12.26 -15.61 2.05
CA HIS A 262 -11.66 -14.28 2.09
C HIS A 262 -11.25 -13.90 0.66
N ARG A 263 -11.95 -12.92 0.09
CA ARG A 263 -11.56 -12.41 -1.23
C ARG A 263 -10.26 -11.63 -1.09
N THR A 264 -9.21 -12.06 -1.77
CA THR A 264 -7.93 -11.36 -1.79
C THR A 264 -7.92 -10.36 -2.94
N ASP A 265 -8.04 -9.07 -2.64
CA ASP A 265 -7.83 -7.98 -3.61
C ASP A 265 -6.49 -7.29 -3.28
N HIS A 266 -5.87 -6.60 -4.28
CA HIS A 266 -4.71 -5.72 -4.03
C HIS A 266 -5.03 -4.61 -3.01
N LYS A 267 -6.31 -4.31 -2.80
CA LYS A 267 -6.81 -3.36 -1.80
C LYS A 267 -6.87 -3.96 -0.38
N ASP A 268 -6.98 -5.29 -0.28
CA ASP A 268 -7.05 -6.02 0.98
C ASP A 268 -5.65 -6.32 1.51
N GLY A 269 -5.54 -6.52 2.81
CA GLY A 269 -4.28 -6.85 3.50
C GLY A 269 -3.70 -5.66 4.28
N THR A 270 -2.59 -5.94 4.96
CA THR A 270 -1.89 -4.99 5.82
C THR A 270 -1.22 -3.88 5.02
N ALA A 271 -1.23 -2.65 5.51
CA ALA A 271 -0.55 -1.47 4.95
C ALA A 271 -0.88 -1.17 3.47
N PRO A 272 -2.16 -1.09 3.03
CA PRO A 272 -2.50 -0.94 1.62
C PRO A 272 -1.94 0.36 1.01
N TYR A 273 -1.92 1.46 1.75
CA TYR A 273 -1.34 2.73 1.30
C TYR A 273 0.16 2.64 1.03
N LEU A 274 0.91 1.99 1.92
CA LEU A 274 2.35 1.77 1.71
C LEU A 274 2.60 0.90 0.48
N ARG A 275 1.85 -0.18 0.31
CA ARG A 275 2.01 -1.07 -0.85
C ARG A 275 1.78 -0.35 -2.17
N GLU A 276 0.74 0.48 -2.24
CA GLU A 276 0.46 1.26 -3.45
C GLU A 276 1.50 2.38 -3.65
N PHE A 277 1.90 3.06 -2.58
CA PHE A 277 3.01 4.01 -2.63
C PHE A 277 4.27 3.36 -3.20
N LEU A 278 4.69 2.20 -2.66
CA LEU A 278 5.87 1.49 -3.13
C LEU A 278 5.75 1.06 -4.60
N ARG A 279 4.57 0.59 -5.02
CA ARG A 279 4.33 0.19 -6.41
C ARG A 279 4.57 1.35 -7.38
N ILE A 280 4.00 2.51 -7.09
CA ILE A 280 4.17 3.73 -7.89
C ILE A 280 5.61 4.23 -7.83
N TYR A 281 6.19 4.28 -6.63
CA TYR A 281 7.52 4.82 -6.36
C TYR A 281 8.62 4.00 -7.04
N MET A 282 8.57 2.68 -6.95
CA MET A 282 9.54 1.77 -7.56
C MET A 282 9.40 1.69 -9.08
N SER A 283 8.19 1.89 -9.63
CA SER A 283 7.92 1.88 -11.08
C SER A 283 8.04 3.25 -11.73
N ALA A 284 8.44 4.29 -10.99
CA ALA A 284 8.54 5.64 -11.52
C ALA A 284 9.53 5.72 -12.68
N GLU A 285 9.16 6.46 -13.73
CA GLU A 285 10.05 6.77 -14.84
C GLU A 285 10.96 7.96 -14.51
N ARG A 286 12.03 8.13 -15.29
CA ARG A 286 12.87 9.33 -15.19
C ARG A 286 12.03 10.58 -15.42
N PRO A 287 12.05 11.55 -14.49
CA PRO A 287 11.26 12.76 -14.63
C PRO A 287 11.58 13.55 -15.91
N ASP A 288 10.56 13.81 -16.72
CA ASP A 288 10.62 14.63 -17.92
C ASP A 288 9.70 15.84 -17.73
N ARG A 289 10.28 17.04 -17.80
CA ARG A 289 9.54 18.29 -17.58
C ARG A 289 8.31 18.44 -18.47
N SER A 290 8.34 17.89 -19.69
CA SER A 290 7.22 17.93 -20.64
C SER A 290 5.97 17.18 -20.19
N LYS A 291 6.15 16.15 -19.33
CA LYS A 291 5.06 15.32 -18.78
C LYS A 291 4.34 15.99 -17.60
N TYR A 292 4.90 17.08 -17.04
CA TYR A 292 4.31 17.78 -15.89
C TYR A 292 3.58 19.05 -16.34
N PRO A 293 2.32 19.26 -15.89
CA PRO A 293 1.60 20.50 -16.16
C PRO A 293 2.37 21.73 -15.68
N SER A 294 2.22 22.85 -16.37
CA SER A 294 2.95 24.10 -16.04
C SER A 294 2.72 24.58 -14.60
N TRP A 295 1.55 24.30 -14.05
CA TRP A 295 1.18 24.63 -12.67
C TRP A 295 1.82 23.69 -11.62
N ASN A 296 2.36 22.53 -12.02
CA ASN A 296 2.91 21.53 -11.09
C ASN A 296 4.44 21.42 -11.14
N LYS A 297 5.14 22.56 -11.10
CA LYS A 297 6.60 22.61 -11.04
C LYS A 297 7.17 21.92 -9.80
N ARG A 298 6.45 22.05 -8.68
CA ARG A 298 6.85 21.45 -7.39
C ARG A 298 7.06 19.95 -7.50
N GLN A 299 6.11 19.23 -8.10
CA GLN A 299 6.21 17.77 -8.21
C GLN A 299 7.39 17.36 -9.10
N TYR A 300 7.63 18.07 -10.21
CA TYR A 300 8.80 17.81 -11.04
C TYR A 300 10.12 17.94 -10.28
N VAL A 301 10.27 18.97 -9.44
CA VAL A 301 11.48 19.18 -8.63
C VAL A 301 11.64 18.05 -7.60
N ILE A 302 10.57 17.70 -6.90
CA ILE A 302 10.58 16.62 -5.89
C ILE A 302 10.96 15.29 -6.55
N ASP A 303 10.32 14.95 -7.67
CA ASP A 303 10.59 13.70 -8.40
C ASP A 303 12.01 13.67 -8.97
N SER A 304 12.52 14.81 -9.45
CA SER A 304 13.90 14.93 -9.93
C SER A 304 14.92 14.69 -8.81
N ILE A 305 14.71 15.29 -7.64
CA ILE A 305 15.55 15.05 -6.46
C ILE A 305 15.48 13.57 -6.06
N ALA A 306 14.28 12.99 -5.99
CA ALA A 306 14.10 11.59 -5.64
C ALA A 306 14.79 10.66 -6.65
N TRP A 307 14.70 10.96 -7.95
CA TRP A 307 15.39 10.18 -8.98
C TRP A 307 16.90 10.17 -8.79
N GLU A 308 17.53 11.30 -8.48
CA GLU A 308 18.98 11.41 -8.33
C GLU A 308 19.48 10.88 -6.97
N THR A 309 18.68 11.03 -5.90
CA THR A 309 19.14 10.78 -4.53
C THR A 309 18.59 9.51 -3.89
N ASP A 310 17.46 8.96 -4.40
CA ASP A 310 16.84 7.76 -3.82
C ASP A 310 16.99 6.55 -4.74
N PRO A 311 17.75 5.52 -4.35
CA PRO A 311 17.90 4.30 -5.15
C PRO A 311 16.59 3.50 -5.28
N LEU A 312 15.61 3.67 -4.38
CA LEU A 312 14.30 3.01 -4.46
C LEU A 312 13.37 3.67 -5.48
N TYR A 313 13.47 5.02 -5.67
CA TYR A 313 12.65 5.73 -6.63
C TYR A 313 13.02 5.34 -8.06
N GLY A 314 12.06 4.79 -8.81
CA GLY A 314 12.30 4.29 -10.16
C GLY A 314 13.18 3.04 -10.22
N TRP A 315 13.27 2.26 -9.14
CA TRP A 315 14.14 1.07 -9.06
C TRP A 315 13.95 0.12 -10.24
N CYS A 316 12.72 -0.12 -10.69
CA CYS A 316 12.43 -0.97 -11.83
C CYS A 316 13.09 -0.48 -13.13
N ASN A 317 13.12 0.83 -13.33
CA ASN A 317 13.64 1.48 -14.55
C ASN A 317 15.15 1.81 -14.46
N LYS A 318 15.74 1.68 -13.28
CA LYS A 318 17.18 1.84 -13.04
C LYS A 318 17.95 0.51 -13.05
N ASN A 319 17.25 -0.60 -12.86
CA ASN A 319 17.81 -1.93 -12.79
C ASN A 319 17.30 -2.80 -13.94
N PHE A 320 18.18 -3.65 -14.49
CA PHE A 320 17.87 -4.45 -15.66
C PHE A 320 18.15 -5.93 -15.39
N LYS A 321 17.31 -6.77 -15.95
CA LYS A 321 17.52 -8.23 -15.96
C LYS A 321 18.67 -8.62 -16.88
N LYS A 322 19.09 -9.88 -16.84
CA LYS A 322 20.16 -10.44 -17.70
C LYS A 322 19.87 -10.30 -19.20
N ASP A 323 18.59 -10.26 -19.58
CA ASP A 323 18.13 -10.07 -20.96
C ASP A 323 18.10 -8.60 -21.41
N GLY A 324 18.50 -7.66 -20.55
CA GLY A 324 18.49 -6.22 -20.81
C GLY A 324 17.13 -5.53 -20.64
N THR A 325 16.09 -6.24 -20.22
CA THR A 325 14.78 -5.65 -19.95
C THR A 325 14.69 -5.12 -18.51
N PRO A 326 13.92 -4.04 -18.26
CA PRO A 326 13.71 -3.52 -16.91
C PRO A 326 12.86 -4.50 -16.08
N TYR A 327 13.01 -4.42 -14.75
CA TYR A 327 12.17 -5.22 -13.84
C TYR A 327 10.72 -4.75 -13.84
N ASN A 328 9.80 -5.70 -13.67
CA ASN A 328 8.36 -5.47 -13.62
C ASN A 328 7.76 -6.05 -12.34
N LEU A 329 7.30 -5.17 -11.43
CA LEU A 329 6.70 -5.56 -10.15
C LEU A 329 5.48 -6.47 -10.30
N ASN A 330 4.79 -6.42 -11.43
CA ASN A 330 3.56 -7.20 -11.63
C ASN A 330 3.80 -8.55 -12.31
N ALA A 331 5.04 -8.84 -12.77
CA ALA A 331 5.30 -10.01 -13.62
C ALA A 331 6.50 -10.86 -13.18
N ASP A 332 7.52 -10.26 -12.56
CA ASP A 332 8.82 -10.93 -12.38
C ASP A 332 8.92 -11.73 -11.06
N GLY A 333 7.86 -11.79 -10.25
CA GLY A 333 7.82 -12.64 -9.05
C GLY A 333 8.80 -12.24 -7.97
N LEU A 334 9.07 -10.95 -7.85
CA LEU A 334 10.03 -10.43 -6.89
C LEU A 334 9.56 -10.66 -5.45
N LYS A 335 10.50 -10.72 -4.52
CA LYS A 335 10.24 -10.70 -3.08
C LYS A 335 10.76 -9.37 -2.53
N VAL A 336 9.84 -8.49 -2.16
CA VAL A 336 10.15 -7.17 -1.62
C VAL A 336 10.02 -7.20 -0.11
N TYR A 337 11.14 -7.08 0.59
CA TYR A 337 11.17 -7.05 2.06
C TYR A 337 11.11 -5.61 2.55
N THR A 338 9.96 -5.25 3.11
CA THR A 338 9.76 -3.94 3.72
C THR A 338 10.30 -3.90 5.15
N THR A 339 10.45 -2.72 5.70
CA THR A 339 10.88 -2.49 7.08
C THR A 339 9.71 -2.46 8.09
N ILE A 340 8.45 -2.56 7.59
CA ILE A 340 7.24 -2.58 8.41
C ILE A 340 7.24 -3.81 9.32
N ASP A 341 7.00 -3.62 10.62
CA ASP A 341 6.66 -4.70 11.54
C ASP A 341 5.13 -4.92 11.54
N SER A 342 4.67 -6.14 11.23
CA SER A 342 3.25 -6.42 11.04
C SER A 342 2.40 -6.16 12.30
N ARG A 343 2.99 -6.30 13.49
CA ARG A 343 2.34 -6.03 14.79
C ARG A 343 2.19 -4.53 14.99
N MET A 344 3.29 -3.77 14.79
CA MET A 344 3.29 -2.31 14.92
C MET A 344 2.36 -1.67 13.89
N GLN A 345 2.31 -2.19 12.67
CA GLN A 345 1.39 -1.73 11.63
C GLN A 345 -0.07 -1.88 12.10
N ARG A 346 -0.44 -3.05 12.58
CA ARG A 346 -1.78 -3.29 13.14
C ARG A 346 -2.09 -2.34 14.30
N TYR A 347 -1.13 -2.13 15.22
CA TYR A 347 -1.32 -1.20 16.35
C TYR A 347 -1.55 0.23 15.88
N ALA A 348 -0.88 0.65 14.82
CA ALA A 348 -1.07 1.97 14.22
C ALA A 348 -2.45 2.10 13.56
N GLU A 349 -2.83 1.14 12.71
CA GLU A 349 -4.15 1.10 12.05
C GLU A 349 -5.29 1.12 13.08
N GLU A 350 -5.23 0.27 14.10
CA GLU A 350 -6.21 0.24 15.18
C GLU A 350 -6.25 1.55 15.99
N SER A 351 -5.10 2.21 16.22
CA SER A 351 -5.03 3.45 16.98
C SER A 351 -5.62 4.62 16.20
N VAL A 352 -5.33 4.69 14.90
CA VAL A 352 -5.93 5.68 14.00
C VAL A 352 -7.44 5.46 13.90
N TYR A 353 -7.88 4.23 13.62
CA TYR A 353 -9.28 3.89 13.49
C TYR A 353 -10.07 4.18 14.77
N ASN A 354 -9.61 3.68 15.92
CA ASN A 354 -10.30 3.85 17.19
C ASN A 354 -10.46 5.33 17.57
N HIS A 355 -9.46 6.16 17.29
CA HIS A 355 -9.56 7.58 17.65
C HIS A 355 -10.35 8.38 16.60
N VAL A 356 -10.11 8.18 15.32
CA VAL A 356 -10.77 8.97 14.27
C VAL A 356 -12.21 8.47 14.05
N ALA A 357 -12.40 7.19 13.76
CA ALA A 357 -13.71 6.66 13.41
C ALA A 357 -14.67 6.60 14.60
N ARG A 358 -14.18 6.17 15.80
CA ARG A 358 -15.07 5.94 16.95
C ARG A 358 -15.20 7.14 17.88
N PHE A 359 -14.31 8.12 17.82
CA PHE A 359 -14.38 9.29 18.68
C PHE A 359 -14.51 10.61 17.90
N LEU A 360 -13.54 10.95 17.04
CA LEU A 360 -13.56 12.24 16.36
C LEU A 360 -14.70 12.39 15.36
N GLN A 361 -14.98 11.37 14.56
CA GLN A 361 -16.01 11.44 13.54
C GLN A 361 -17.43 11.61 14.11
N PRO A 362 -17.86 10.86 15.14
CA PRO A 362 -19.12 11.12 15.81
C PRO A 362 -19.24 12.54 16.41
N GLU A 363 -18.18 13.03 17.06
CA GLU A 363 -18.15 14.39 17.61
C GLU A 363 -18.19 15.44 16.49
N PHE A 364 -17.55 15.18 15.35
CA PHE A 364 -17.60 16.06 14.18
C PHE A 364 -19.03 16.14 13.61
N PHE A 365 -19.67 15.01 13.39
CA PHE A 365 -21.07 14.97 12.94
C PHE A 365 -22.01 15.67 13.93
N LYS A 366 -21.80 15.49 15.24
CA LYS A 366 -22.57 16.15 16.27
C LYS A 366 -22.39 17.67 16.24
N GLU A 367 -21.15 18.15 16.08
CA GLU A 367 -20.86 19.58 15.98
C GLU A 367 -21.45 20.21 14.72
N LYS A 368 -21.48 19.48 13.59
CA LYS A 368 -21.98 19.98 12.30
C LYS A 368 -23.49 19.80 12.09
N ARG A 369 -24.16 19.01 12.93
CA ARG A 369 -25.61 18.76 12.81
C ARG A 369 -26.41 20.06 12.86
N GLY A 370 -27.26 20.27 11.83
CA GLY A 370 -28.14 21.42 11.72
C GLY A 370 -27.48 22.74 11.33
N LYS A 371 -26.15 22.75 11.06
CA LYS A 371 -25.46 23.94 10.54
C LYS A 371 -25.67 24.08 9.03
N ALA A 372 -25.98 25.29 8.59
CA ALA A 372 -26.32 25.58 7.19
C ALA A 372 -25.19 25.26 6.19
N ASN A 373 -23.92 25.31 6.63
CA ASN A 373 -22.74 25.08 5.79
C ASN A 373 -22.13 23.69 5.99
N ALA A 374 -22.79 22.78 6.76
CA ALA A 374 -22.23 21.44 7.01
C ALA A 374 -21.90 20.71 5.69
N PRO A 375 -20.75 19.99 5.60
CA PRO A 375 -19.73 19.76 6.63
C PRO A 375 -18.69 20.89 6.80
N PHE A 376 -18.79 21.95 6.01
CA PHE A 376 -17.84 23.06 6.00
C PHE A 376 -17.91 23.93 7.26
N SER A 377 -16.92 24.80 7.39
CA SER A 377 -16.83 25.79 8.47
C SER A 377 -18.02 26.75 8.44
N SER A 378 -18.55 27.06 9.63
CA SER A 378 -19.60 28.06 9.80
C SER A 378 -19.16 29.48 9.39
N ALA A 379 -17.86 29.73 9.28
CA ALA A 379 -17.30 31.02 8.86
C ALA A 379 -17.37 31.28 7.34
N LEU A 380 -17.73 30.27 6.54
CA LEU A 380 -17.84 30.42 5.09
C LEU A 380 -19.19 31.04 4.69
N THR A 381 -19.19 31.81 3.62
CA THR A 381 -20.40 32.23 2.91
C THR A 381 -20.93 31.12 2.02
N LYS A 382 -22.24 31.11 1.73
CA LYS A 382 -22.86 30.17 0.79
C LYS A 382 -22.15 30.14 -0.57
N LYS A 383 -21.72 31.33 -1.07
CA LYS A 383 -20.98 31.45 -2.33
C LYS A 383 -19.66 30.66 -2.30
N GLN A 384 -18.92 30.73 -1.19
CA GLN A 384 -17.66 29.98 -1.03
C GLN A 384 -17.90 28.48 -0.96
N VAL A 385 -18.95 28.05 -0.24
CA VAL A 385 -19.35 26.61 -0.18
C VAL A 385 -19.69 26.12 -1.59
N ASN A 386 -20.52 26.86 -2.33
CA ASN A 386 -20.87 26.48 -3.71
C ASN A 386 -19.65 26.37 -4.60
N GLN A 387 -18.68 27.31 -4.53
CA GLN A 387 -17.44 27.23 -5.31
C GLN A 387 -16.58 26.01 -4.97
N ILE A 388 -16.57 25.55 -3.70
CA ILE A 388 -15.89 24.33 -3.29
C ILE A 388 -16.59 23.10 -3.88
N MET A 389 -17.93 23.07 -3.80
CA MET A 389 -18.73 21.97 -4.34
C MET A 389 -18.65 21.89 -5.87
N GLU A 390 -18.71 23.03 -6.58
CA GLU A 390 -18.51 23.08 -8.04
C GLU A 390 -17.17 22.49 -8.45
N ARG A 391 -16.06 22.87 -7.76
CA ARG A 391 -14.76 22.27 -8.02
C ARG A 391 -14.74 20.76 -7.78
N ALA A 392 -15.40 20.29 -6.74
CA ALA A 392 -15.51 18.87 -6.45
C ALA A 392 -16.30 18.11 -7.52
N VAL A 393 -17.37 18.71 -8.05
CA VAL A 393 -18.15 18.18 -9.19
C VAL A 393 -17.24 18.03 -10.42
N LEU A 394 -16.48 19.08 -10.79
CA LEU A 394 -15.56 19.06 -11.94
C LEU A 394 -14.45 18.00 -11.81
N GLN A 395 -14.04 17.67 -10.59
CA GLN A 395 -13.02 16.67 -10.30
C GLN A 395 -13.57 15.23 -10.22
N SER A 396 -14.90 15.06 -10.16
CA SER A 396 -15.53 13.75 -10.03
C SER A 396 -15.39 12.90 -11.29
N GLU A 397 -15.37 11.59 -11.12
CA GLU A 397 -15.37 10.65 -12.23
C GLU A 397 -16.65 10.73 -13.06
N ARG A 398 -17.80 10.92 -12.40
CA ARG A 398 -19.09 11.12 -13.06
C ARG A 398 -19.07 12.30 -14.05
N TYR A 399 -18.48 13.44 -13.65
CA TYR A 399 -18.34 14.60 -14.53
C TYR A 399 -17.47 14.26 -15.75
N ARG A 400 -16.31 13.65 -15.51
CA ARG A 400 -15.37 13.26 -16.58
C ARG A 400 -16.01 12.28 -17.57
N ALA A 401 -16.71 11.27 -17.06
CA ALA A 401 -17.38 10.26 -17.88
C ALA A 401 -18.49 10.89 -18.75
N LEU A 402 -19.35 11.75 -18.17
CA LEU A 402 -20.41 12.45 -18.90
C LEU A 402 -19.83 13.39 -19.98
N LYS A 403 -18.78 14.14 -19.63
CA LYS A 403 -18.11 15.04 -20.57
C LYS A 403 -17.46 14.28 -21.74
N ALA A 404 -16.81 13.15 -21.46
CA ALA A 404 -16.25 12.24 -22.48
C ALA A 404 -17.34 11.63 -23.38
N ALA A 405 -18.54 11.39 -22.85
CA ALA A 405 -19.71 10.94 -23.60
C ALA A 405 -20.38 12.06 -24.42
N GLY A 406 -19.90 13.31 -24.35
CA GLY A 406 -20.43 14.44 -25.11
C GLY A 406 -21.67 15.10 -24.50
N ALA A 407 -21.98 14.85 -23.22
CA ALA A 407 -23.12 15.48 -22.54
C ALA A 407 -22.96 16.99 -22.41
N SER A 408 -24.07 17.72 -22.60
CA SER A 408 -24.12 19.17 -22.40
C SER A 408 -23.99 19.55 -20.92
N ASP A 409 -23.65 20.81 -20.66
CA ASP A 409 -23.52 21.31 -19.28
C ASP A 409 -24.87 21.25 -18.52
N GLU A 410 -26.00 21.41 -19.22
CA GLU A 410 -27.33 21.26 -18.64
C GLU A 410 -27.67 19.81 -18.24
N GLU A 411 -27.32 18.84 -19.11
CA GLU A 411 -27.49 17.41 -18.82
C GLU A 411 -26.61 16.98 -17.66
N ILE A 412 -25.36 17.45 -17.61
CA ILE A 412 -24.45 17.19 -16.51
C ILE A 412 -25.03 17.77 -15.21
N HIS A 413 -25.43 19.02 -15.19
CA HIS A 413 -26.03 19.65 -14.02
C HIS A 413 -27.27 18.88 -13.55
N LYS A 414 -28.20 18.53 -14.45
CA LYS A 414 -29.37 17.71 -14.12
C LYS A 414 -28.99 16.36 -13.52
N SER A 415 -27.97 15.68 -14.08
CA SER A 415 -27.47 14.41 -13.59
C SER A 415 -26.98 14.49 -12.14
N PHE A 416 -26.33 15.59 -11.71
CA PHE A 416 -25.86 15.77 -10.34
C PHE A 416 -26.98 16.10 -9.33
N HIS A 417 -28.14 16.58 -9.81
CA HIS A 417 -29.28 16.97 -8.97
C HIS A 417 -30.46 15.97 -9.03
N THR A 418 -30.30 14.87 -9.78
CA THR A 418 -31.31 13.80 -9.85
C THR A 418 -30.96 12.70 -8.84
N PRO A 419 -31.89 12.33 -7.93
CA PRO A 419 -31.68 11.22 -7.02
C PRO A 419 -31.32 9.95 -7.77
N THR A 420 -30.31 9.24 -7.30
CA THR A 420 -29.74 8.03 -7.91
C THR A 420 -29.43 7.04 -6.81
N ASP A 421 -29.72 5.77 -7.05
CA ASP A 421 -29.34 4.68 -6.14
C ASP A 421 -27.82 4.53 -6.11
N MET A 422 -27.25 4.51 -4.93
CA MET A 422 -25.81 4.43 -4.71
C MET A 422 -25.47 3.76 -3.39
N SER A 423 -24.28 3.19 -3.31
CA SER A 423 -23.71 2.68 -2.07
C SER A 423 -22.76 3.70 -1.49
N LEU A 424 -22.95 4.07 -0.23
CA LEU A 424 -22.15 5.06 0.48
C LEU A 424 -21.35 4.42 1.60
N PHE A 425 -20.08 4.86 1.74
CA PHE A 425 -19.22 4.44 2.83
C PHE A 425 -19.80 4.83 4.20
N THR A 426 -19.78 3.86 5.13
CA THR A 426 -19.85 4.13 6.57
C THR A 426 -18.82 3.30 7.31
N TYR A 427 -18.46 3.68 8.54
CA TYR A 427 -17.56 2.86 9.38
C TYR A 427 -18.17 1.54 9.85
N HIS A 428 -19.42 1.24 9.50
CA HIS A 428 -20.13 0.00 9.81
C HIS A 428 -20.42 -0.86 8.58
N GLY A 429 -19.83 -0.53 7.45
CA GLY A 429 -20.06 -1.12 6.14
C GLY A 429 -20.79 -0.15 5.20
N ASP A 430 -20.89 -0.54 3.95
CA ASP A 430 -21.53 0.28 2.93
C ASP A 430 -23.06 0.34 3.13
N LEU A 431 -23.61 1.51 2.92
CA LEU A 431 -25.05 1.81 3.05
C LEU A 431 -25.63 2.06 1.66
N ASP A 432 -26.53 1.18 1.22
CA ASP A 432 -27.29 1.40 -0.01
C ASP A 432 -28.40 2.42 0.26
N THR A 433 -28.44 3.48 -0.54
CA THR A 433 -29.37 4.60 -0.38
C THR A 433 -29.62 5.31 -1.71
N THR A 434 -30.72 6.08 -1.77
CA THR A 434 -31.04 6.96 -2.90
C THR A 434 -30.75 8.41 -2.50
N MET A 435 -29.79 9.04 -3.20
CA MET A 435 -29.34 10.41 -2.90
C MET A 435 -28.93 11.12 -4.20
N THR A 436 -28.89 12.46 -4.20
CA THR A 436 -28.32 13.17 -5.34
C THR A 436 -26.80 13.03 -5.36
N PRO A 437 -26.16 12.90 -6.53
CA PRO A 437 -24.69 12.83 -6.60
C PRO A 437 -23.99 14.03 -5.96
N ILE A 438 -24.55 15.22 -5.98
CA ILE A 438 -23.95 16.39 -5.33
C ILE A 438 -24.00 16.26 -3.79
N ASP A 439 -25.08 15.73 -3.23
CA ASP A 439 -25.20 15.50 -1.79
C ASP A 439 -24.23 14.38 -1.35
N SER A 440 -24.05 13.35 -2.18
CA SER A 440 -23.07 12.28 -1.90
C SER A 440 -21.65 12.81 -1.84
N ILE A 441 -21.27 13.77 -2.69
CA ILE A 441 -19.97 14.46 -2.61
C ILE A 441 -19.83 15.17 -1.26
N GLY A 442 -20.84 15.92 -0.83
CA GLY A 442 -20.87 16.58 0.47
C GLY A 442 -20.75 15.59 1.63
N TYR A 443 -21.44 14.46 1.53
CA TYR A 443 -21.36 13.37 2.51
C TYR A 443 -19.95 12.78 2.61
N VAL A 444 -19.34 12.40 1.49
CA VAL A 444 -17.96 11.84 1.46
C VAL A 444 -16.93 12.84 1.99
N LYS A 445 -17.09 14.12 1.70
CA LYS A 445 -16.24 15.19 2.22
C LYS A 445 -16.35 15.37 3.74
N SER A 446 -17.45 14.92 4.36
CA SER A 446 -17.64 15.02 5.80
C SER A 446 -16.73 14.08 6.64
N PHE A 447 -16.09 13.11 6.01
CA PHE A 447 -15.19 12.19 6.71
C PHE A 447 -13.81 12.79 6.94
N LEU A 448 -13.34 12.72 8.19
CA LEU A 448 -11.99 13.16 8.56
C LEU A 448 -10.95 12.21 7.96
N ARG A 449 -9.80 12.77 7.60
CA ARG A 449 -8.63 12.08 7.09
C ARG A 449 -7.55 12.04 8.16
N ALA A 450 -6.69 11.03 8.09
CA ALA A 450 -5.54 10.93 8.99
C ALA A 450 -4.34 10.33 8.26
N GLY A 451 -3.14 10.72 8.66
CA GLY A 451 -1.88 10.11 8.28
C GLY A 451 -1.04 9.84 9.52
N PHE A 452 -0.42 8.67 9.60
CA PHE A 452 0.46 8.29 10.70
C PHE A 452 1.66 7.49 10.18
N MET A 453 2.85 7.84 10.64
CA MET A 453 4.07 7.08 10.38
C MET A 453 4.92 6.97 11.64
N SER A 454 5.55 5.82 11.85
CA SER A 454 6.52 5.56 12.91
C SER A 454 7.80 4.99 12.34
N MET A 455 8.95 5.48 12.81
CA MET A 455 10.25 5.21 12.23
C MET A 455 11.32 5.11 13.32
N ASP A 456 12.28 4.20 13.12
CA ASP A 456 13.50 4.14 13.94
C ASP A 456 14.42 5.31 13.55
N PRO A 457 14.85 6.15 14.51
CA PRO A 457 15.65 7.32 14.20
C PRO A 457 17.07 7.01 13.74
N LYS A 458 17.65 5.86 14.12
CA LYS A 458 19.02 5.48 13.81
C LYS A 458 19.12 4.74 12.46
N THR A 459 18.20 3.81 12.21
CA THR A 459 18.23 2.98 10.99
C THR A 459 17.38 3.54 9.84
N GLY A 460 16.47 4.46 10.13
CA GLY A 460 15.53 4.96 9.14
C GLY A 460 14.37 4.01 8.83
N GLU A 461 14.38 2.81 9.40
CA GLU A 461 13.35 1.80 9.13
C GLU A 461 11.96 2.27 9.52
N VAL A 462 11.05 2.30 8.57
CA VAL A 462 9.65 2.64 8.80
C VAL A 462 8.93 1.42 9.37
N LYS A 463 8.52 1.51 10.65
CA LYS A 463 7.92 0.40 11.39
C LYS A 463 6.40 0.32 11.27
N ALA A 464 5.74 1.45 11.01
CA ALA A 464 4.30 1.53 10.77
C ALA A 464 3.96 2.69 9.83
N TYR A 465 2.94 2.50 8.97
CA TYR A 465 2.53 3.45 7.95
C TYR A 465 1.02 3.38 7.72
N VAL A 466 0.29 4.43 8.06
CA VAL A 466 -1.15 4.52 7.87
C VAL A 466 -1.48 5.76 7.06
N GLY A 467 -1.73 5.61 5.76
CA GLY A 467 -2.03 6.71 4.85
C GLY A 467 -3.49 7.19 4.90
N GLY A 468 -4.36 6.45 5.56
CA GLY A 468 -5.78 6.75 5.73
C GLY A 468 -6.51 5.66 6.49
N LEU A 469 -7.84 5.80 6.66
CA LEU A 469 -8.66 4.87 7.45
C LEU A 469 -9.24 3.72 6.62
N ASP A 470 -9.51 3.96 5.35
CA ASP A 470 -10.10 2.99 4.44
C ASP A 470 -9.56 3.21 3.02
N TYR A 471 -8.78 2.26 2.53
CA TYR A 471 -8.14 2.37 1.21
C TYR A 471 -9.13 2.16 0.05
N THR A 472 -10.23 1.45 0.28
CA THR A 472 -11.21 1.16 -0.76
C THR A 472 -11.95 2.41 -1.21
N HIS A 473 -12.32 3.28 -0.25
CA HIS A 473 -13.10 4.48 -0.50
C HIS A 473 -12.25 5.76 -0.53
N PHE A 474 -11.10 5.79 0.16
CA PHE A 474 -10.25 6.96 0.33
C PHE A 474 -8.78 6.62 -0.02
N MET A 475 -8.51 6.48 -1.31
CA MET A 475 -7.20 6.02 -1.80
C MET A 475 -6.06 7.04 -1.65
N TYR A 476 -6.38 8.33 -1.37
CA TYR A 476 -5.35 9.36 -1.27
C TYR A 476 -4.51 9.19 -0.01
N ASP A 477 -3.22 8.99 -0.20
CA ASP A 477 -2.26 8.76 0.87
C ASP A 477 -1.87 10.06 1.58
N MET A 478 -2.17 10.16 2.88
CA MET A 478 -1.88 11.33 3.70
C MET A 478 -0.47 11.31 4.31
N VAL A 479 0.32 10.26 4.14
CA VAL A 479 1.68 10.18 4.68
C VAL A 479 2.71 10.73 3.70
N MET A 480 2.72 10.25 2.47
CA MET A 480 3.65 10.71 1.42
C MET A 480 3.02 11.73 0.48
N GLY A 481 1.77 11.48 0.04
CA GLY A 481 1.07 12.33 -0.92
C GLY A 481 0.46 13.58 -0.31
N GLY A 482 -0.09 13.45 0.91
CA GLY A 482 -0.78 14.54 1.60
C GLY A 482 0.16 15.61 2.15
N ARG A 483 0.23 16.77 1.47
CA ARG A 483 0.97 17.94 1.98
C ARG A 483 0.03 18.90 2.68
N ARG A 484 0.27 19.13 3.95
CA ARG A 484 -0.61 19.94 4.81
C ARG A 484 0.20 20.98 5.57
N GLN A 485 -0.46 22.08 5.92
CA GLN A 485 0.18 23.16 6.65
C GLN A 485 0.61 22.68 8.03
N VAL A 486 1.90 22.86 8.34
CA VAL A 486 2.52 22.30 9.57
C VAL A 486 2.22 23.09 10.85
N GLY A 487 1.93 24.37 10.74
CA GLY A 487 1.68 25.21 11.88
C GLY A 487 2.83 25.17 12.90
N SER A 488 2.48 25.06 14.18
CA SER A 488 3.48 25.11 15.27
C SER A 488 4.45 23.93 15.33
N THR A 489 4.30 22.88 14.49
CA THR A 489 5.31 21.81 14.44
C THR A 489 6.58 22.21 13.70
N ILE A 490 6.61 23.37 13.05
CA ILE A 490 7.81 23.96 12.45
C ILE A 490 8.74 24.60 13.52
N LYS A 491 8.19 25.00 14.65
CA LYS A 491 8.94 25.76 15.68
C LYS A 491 10.21 25.08 16.16
N PRO A 492 10.26 23.75 16.37
CA PRO A 492 11.51 23.08 16.74
C PRO A 492 12.66 23.35 15.79
N PHE A 493 12.40 23.44 14.47
CA PHE A 493 13.44 23.76 13.47
C PHE A 493 13.93 25.21 13.59
N LEU A 494 13.05 26.15 13.91
CA LEU A 494 13.45 27.53 14.23
C LEU A 494 14.32 27.60 15.50
N TYR A 495 13.90 26.85 16.53
CA TYR A 495 14.65 26.81 17.79
C TYR A 495 16.00 26.10 17.63
N SER A 496 16.09 25.06 16.76
CA SER A 496 17.38 24.45 16.46
C SER A 496 18.32 25.41 15.73
N LEU A 497 17.81 26.23 14.80
CA LEU A 497 18.60 27.31 14.20
C LEU A 497 19.11 28.30 15.27
N ALA A 498 18.28 28.61 16.26
CA ALA A 498 18.71 29.48 17.37
C ALA A 498 19.82 28.82 18.20
N MET A 499 19.69 27.51 18.52
CA MET A 499 20.73 26.78 19.26
C MET A 499 22.06 26.76 18.51
N GLU A 500 22.03 26.55 17.15
CA GLU A 500 23.21 26.65 16.30
C GLU A 500 23.82 28.07 16.29
N ASN A 501 23.03 29.10 16.51
CA ASN A 501 23.48 30.48 16.61
C ASN A 501 23.82 30.90 18.07
N GLY A 502 24.12 29.96 18.96
CA GLY A 502 24.62 30.20 20.31
C GLY A 502 23.56 30.48 21.35
N PHE A 503 22.26 30.34 21.04
CA PHE A 503 21.22 30.45 22.08
C PHE A 503 21.18 29.19 22.96
N SER A 504 20.62 29.36 24.15
CA SER A 504 20.38 28.28 25.11
C SER A 504 18.89 28.13 25.46
N PRO A 505 18.45 26.99 25.96
CA PRO A 505 17.08 26.78 26.45
C PRO A 505 16.68 27.75 27.57
N CYS A 506 17.66 28.28 28.28
CA CYS A 506 17.47 29.17 29.44
C CYS A 506 17.43 30.67 29.09
N ASP A 507 17.80 31.03 27.86
CA ASP A 507 17.79 32.43 27.42
C ASP A 507 16.39 33.02 27.48
N LEU A 508 16.34 34.28 27.87
CA LEU A 508 15.10 34.99 28.08
C LEU A 508 14.63 35.70 26.81
N ALA A 509 13.38 35.55 26.52
CA ALA A 509 12.68 36.21 25.40
C ALA A 509 11.40 36.90 25.88
N PRO A 510 11.04 38.07 25.33
CA PRO A 510 9.81 38.75 25.72
C PRO A 510 8.58 38.01 25.21
N ASN A 511 7.67 37.63 26.08
CA ASN A 511 6.37 37.05 25.71
C ASN A 511 5.33 38.17 25.50
N ALA A 512 5.61 39.07 24.57
CA ALA A 512 4.81 40.26 24.29
C ALA A 512 4.44 40.38 22.82
N GLN A 513 3.25 40.86 22.52
CA GLN A 513 2.79 41.12 21.17
C GLN A 513 3.60 42.25 20.52
N ARG A 514 4.18 42.00 19.37
CA ARG A 514 4.94 42.97 18.59
C ARG A 514 4.48 42.94 17.14
N THR A 515 4.56 44.06 16.45
CA THR A 515 4.29 44.15 15.00
C THR A 515 5.62 44.13 14.24
N TYR A 516 5.67 43.28 13.22
CA TYR A 516 6.81 43.13 12.30
C TYR A 516 6.38 43.49 10.89
N MET A 517 7.33 43.87 10.04
CA MET A 517 7.07 44.07 8.63
C MET A 517 7.30 42.78 7.84
N VAL A 518 6.28 42.33 7.11
CA VAL A 518 6.34 41.14 6.23
C VAL A 518 5.91 41.53 4.84
N ALA A 519 6.80 41.43 3.85
CA ALA A 519 6.56 41.85 2.46
C ALA A 519 5.97 43.27 2.36
N GLY A 520 6.50 44.22 3.15
CA GLY A 520 6.07 45.61 3.16
C GLY A 520 4.73 45.86 3.88
N ARG A 521 4.15 44.89 4.56
CA ARG A 521 2.89 45.00 5.32
C ARG A 521 3.12 44.72 6.80
N PRO A 522 2.43 45.45 7.70
CA PRO A 522 2.49 45.18 9.14
C PRO A 522 1.85 43.81 9.45
N TRP A 523 2.59 42.97 10.17
CA TRP A 523 2.14 41.67 10.63
C TRP A 523 2.30 41.53 12.14
N THR A 524 1.20 41.20 12.82
CA THR A 524 1.14 41.12 14.28
C THR A 524 0.68 39.71 14.66
N PRO A 525 1.57 38.79 15.10
CA PRO A 525 1.20 37.44 15.49
C PRO A 525 0.29 37.46 16.74
N ARG A 526 -0.68 36.52 16.76
CA ARG A 526 -1.59 36.32 17.90
C ARG A 526 -1.22 35.05 18.64
N ASN A 527 -1.26 35.05 19.98
CA ASN A 527 -1.15 33.83 20.77
C ASN A 527 -2.52 33.15 20.95
N ALA A 528 -2.52 31.82 21.16
CA ALA A 528 -3.71 31.06 21.52
C ALA A 528 -4.17 31.34 22.96
N ASN A 529 -3.25 31.71 23.83
CA ASN A 529 -3.52 32.14 25.22
C ASN A 529 -2.61 33.29 25.62
N HIS A 530 -2.92 33.97 26.74
CA HIS A 530 -2.20 35.12 27.24
C HIS A 530 -1.43 34.81 28.55
N ARG A 531 -1.10 33.53 28.80
CA ARG A 531 -0.29 33.16 29.97
C ARG A 531 1.04 33.90 29.96
N ARG A 532 1.39 34.53 31.08
CA ARG A 532 2.63 35.32 31.27
C ARG A 532 2.83 36.38 30.16
N ALA A 533 1.74 36.97 29.68
CA ALA A 533 1.83 38.07 28.71
C ALA A 533 2.56 39.30 29.32
N GLY A 534 3.52 39.85 28.58
CA GLY A 534 4.36 40.98 29.02
C GLY A 534 5.60 40.57 29.81
N GLU A 535 5.74 39.31 30.21
CA GLU A 535 6.89 38.83 30.97
C GLU A 535 8.05 38.38 30.08
N MET A 536 9.26 38.41 30.65
CA MET A 536 10.41 37.69 30.09
C MET A 536 10.28 36.22 30.48
N VAL A 537 10.40 35.34 29.50
CA VAL A 537 10.25 33.89 29.65
C VAL A 537 11.43 33.17 29.02
N THR A 538 11.78 31.98 29.51
CA THR A 538 12.84 31.18 28.90
C THR A 538 12.40 30.64 27.52
N LEU A 539 13.33 30.38 26.61
CA LEU A 539 13.05 29.73 25.33
C LEU A 539 12.39 28.37 25.56
N LYS A 540 12.82 27.62 26.59
CA LYS A 540 12.18 26.34 26.99
C LYS A 540 10.68 26.54 27.28
N TRP A 541 10.31 27.55 28.07
CA TRP A 541 8.90 27.85 28.32
C TRP A 541 8.17 28.28 27.04
N GLY A 542 8.81 29.11 26.20
CA GLY A 542 8.24 29.61 24.97
C GLY A 542 7.86 28.46 23.99
N LEU A 543 8.73 27.47 23.84
CA LEU A 543 8.46 26.29 23.02
C LEU A 543 7.42 25.37 23.67
N ALA A 544 7.52 25.13 24.99
CA ALA A 544 6.60 24.29 25.75
C ALA A 544 5.14 24.79 25.65
N GLN A 545 4.93 26.11 25.80
CA GLN A 545 3.61 26.74 25.65
C GLN A 545 3.26 27.08 24.18
N SER A 546 4.17 26.80 23.26
CA SER A 546 4.00 27.09 21.83
C SER A 546 3.70 28.57 21.55
N SER A 547 4.34 29.52 22.31
CA SER A 547 4.13 30.96 22.15
C SER A 547 4.51 31.44 20.73
N ASN A 548 3.56 32.09 20.03
CA ASN A 548 3.82 32.71 18.75
C ASN A 548 4.65 33.99 18.90
N TRP A 549 4.51 34.66 20.00
CA TRP A 549 5.25 35.90 20.27
C TRP A 549 6.75 35.63 20.49
N VAL A 550 7.07 34.59 21.28
CA VAL A 550 8.47 34.15 21.48
C VAL A 550 9.07 33.65 20.17
N SER A 551 8.32 32.87 19.37
CA SER A 551 8.82 32.39 18.09
C SER A 551 9.05 33.53 17.09
N ALA A 552 8.17 34.52 17.03
CA ALA A 552 8.36 35.71 16.17
C ALA A 552 9.53 36.57 16.64
N TYR A 553 9.71 36.75 17.98
CA TYR A 553 10.89 37.41 18.53
C TYR A 553 12.16 36.66 18.14
N LEU A 554 12.19 35.34 18.30
CA LEU A 554 13.34 34.51 17.93
C LEU A 554 13.69 34.67 16.46
N MET A 555 12.67 34.55 15.57
CA MET A 555 12.84 34.74 14.12
C MET A 555 13.38 36.16 13.79
N SER A 556 13.04 37.18 14.55
CA SER A 556 13.58 38.55 14.35
C SER A 556 15.07 38.67 14.66
N LYS A 557 15.65 37.68 15.35
CA LYS A 557 17.08 37.62 15.68
C LYS A 557 17.86 36.71 14.73
N LEU A 558 17.16 35.98 13.84
CA LEU A 558 17.71 35.00 12.94
C LEU A 558 17.47 35.41 11.48
N ASN A 559 18.19 34.80 10.55
CA ASN A 559 18.04 35.05 9.11
C ASN A 559 16.99 34.12 8.51
N PRO A 560 15.88 34.65 7.94
CA PRO A 560 14.86 33.81 7.29
C PRO A 560 15.37 32.95 6.14
N GLN A 561 16.39 33.36 5.38
CA GLN A 561 17.00 32.58 4.32
C GLN A 561 17.75 31.37 4.87
N GLN A 562 18.51 31.57 5.96
CA GLN A 562 19.17 30.45 6.66
C GLN A 562 18.14 29.46 7.21
N PHE A 563 16.99 29.96 7.67
CA PHE A 563 15.92 29.08 8.13
C PHE A 563 15.32 28.23 7.00
N VAL A 564 15.12 28.81 5.79
CA VAL A 564 14.68 28.04 4.63
C VAL A 564 15.72 27.00 4.23
N GLN A 565 17.01 27.37 4.21
CA GLN A 565 18.08 26.41 3.89
C GLN A 565 18.11 25.26 4.92
N LEU A 566 18.04 25.58 6.20
CA LEU A 566 18.00 24.55 7.24
C LEU A 566 16.79 23.61 7.10
N LEU A 567 15.62 24.10 6.71
CA LEU A 567 14.46 23.26 6.42
C LEU A 567 14.73 22.28 5.29
N HIS A 568 15.46 22.71 4.24
CA HIS A 568 15.89 21.81 3.16
C HIS A 568 16.89 20.76 3.64
N ASP A 569 17.82 21.13 4.50
CA ASP A 569 18.79 20.21 5.11
C ASP A 569 18.09 19.16 6.00
N TYR A 570 16.99 19.55 6.66
CA TYR A 570 16.07 18.61 7.33
C TYR A 570 15.27 17.71 6.37
N GLY A 571 15.44 17.86 5.06
CA GLY A 571 14.78 17.06 4.02
C GLY A 571 13.35 17.51 3.70
N ILE A 572 12.97 18.73 4.05
CA ILE A 572 11.70 19.34 3.68
C ILE A 572 11.86 19.98 2.29
N ASN A 573 11.65 19.16 1.24
CA ASN A 573 11.95 19.50 -0.14
C ASN A 573 10.78 20.21 -0.85
N ASN A 574 10.13 21.18 -0.20
CA ASN A 574 9.09 21.97 -0.80
C ASN A 574 9.68 23.29 -1.38
N PRO A 575 9.77 23.45 -2.71
CA PRO A 575 10.35 24.64 -3.33
C PRO A 575 9.50 25.92 -3.15
N ASP A 576 8.26 25.80 -2.66
CA ASP A 576 7.37 26.94 -2.43
C ASP A 576 7.56 27.54 -1.02
N ILE A 577 8.56 27.11 -0.27
CA ILE A 577 8.89 27.72 1.04
C ILE A 577 9.68 28.99 0.79
N HIS A 578 9.07 30.13 1.15
CA HIS A 578 9.68 31.44 0.96
C HIS A 578 10.17 32.01 2.30
N ALA A 579 11.34 32.61 2.26
CA ALA A 579 11.94 33.27 3.40
C ALA A 579 11.09 34.48 3.84
N SER A 580 10.51 34.40 5.03
CA SER A 580 9.72 35.48 5.62
C SER A 580 9.66 35.35 7.14
N MET A 581 9.41 36.48 7.82
CA MET A 581 9.20 36.48 9.27
C MET A 581 8.05 35.56 9.73
N SER A 582 7.00 35.44 8.92
CA SER A 582 5.83 34.61 9.22
C SER A 582 6.10 33.10 9.13
N LEU A 583 7.23 32.69 8.50
CA LEU A 583 7.60 31.27 8.37
C LEU A 583 7.77 30.60 9.74
N CYS A 584 8.11 31.35 10.79
CA CYS A 584 8.20 30.86 12.17
C CYS A 584 6.90 30.22 12.72
N LEU A 585 5.75 30.47 12.09
CA LEU A 585 4.45 29.93 12.47
C LEU A 585 3.95 28.80 11.53
N GLY A 586 4.77 28.38 10.58
CA GLY A 586 4.52 27.22 9.72
C GLY A 586 3.39 27.38 8.69
N PRO A 587 3.40 28.45 7.87
CA PRO A 587 2.45 28.56 6.75
C PRO A 587 2.76 27.61 5.59
N CYS A 588 3.88 26.89 5.62
CA CYS A 588 4.30 25.95 4.58
C CYS A 588 3.61 24.59 4.70
N GLU A 589 3.52 23.90 3.57
CA GLU A 589 2.92 22.57 3.45
C GLU A 589 4.00 21.49 3.38
N VAL A 590 3.87 20.46 4.22
CA VAL A 590 4.81 19.36 4.37
C VAL A 590 4.05 18.05 4.54
N SER A 591 4.64 16.92 4.14
CA SER A 591 4.06 15.60 4.36
C SER A 591 4.38 15.05 5.75
N VAL A 592 3.61 14.04 6.20
CA VAL A 592 3.89 13.36 7.47
C VAL A 592 5.26 12.68 7.43
N ALA A 593 5.62 12.07 6.31
CA ALA A 593 6.90 11.38 6.15
C ALA A 593 8.10 12.35 6.24
N GLU A 594 8.03 13.53 5.59
CA GLU A 594 9.05 14.56 5.70
C GLU A 594 9.22 15.04 7.15
N MET A 595 8.10 15.25 7.87
CA MET A 595 8.14 15.68 9.27
C MET A 595 8.73 14.61 10.20
N VAL A 596 8.38 13.33 10.02
CA VAL A 596 8.94 12.23 10.83
C VAL A 596 10.44 12.10 10.57
N SER A 597 10.87 12.13 9.31
CA SER A 597 12.28 12.11 8.95
C SER A 597 13.06 13.29 9.54
N ALA A 598 12.51 14.50 9.45
CA ALA A 598 13.15 15.70 10.00
C ALA A 598 13.32 15.62 11.53
N TYR A 599 12.34 15.07 12.25
CA TYR A 599 12.41 14.92 13.70
C TYR A 599 13.41 13.84 14.18
N THR A 600 13.88 12.93 13.31
CA THR A 600 14.96 11.99 13.68
C THR A 600 16.24 12.72 14.07
N THR A 601 16.50 13.86 13.46
CA THR A 601 17.68 14.70 13.74
C THR A 601 17.85 15.01 15.24
N PHE A 602 16.75 15.28 15.94
CA PHE A 602 16.82 15.60 17.38
C PHE A 602 17.19 14.39 18.24
N VAL A 603 16.81 13.18 17.80
CA VAL A 603 17.03 11.93 18.56
C VAL A 603 18.35 11.26 18.16
N ASN A 604 18.85 11.56 16.96
CA ASN A 604 20.04 10.95 16.38
C ASN A 604 21.21 11.96 16.32
N ASN A 605 21.44 12.67 17.41
CA ASN A 605 22.61 13.54 17.63
C ASN A 605 22.88 14.55 16.50
N GLY A 606 21.80 15.16 15.96
CA GLY A 606 21.92 16.14 14.87
C GLY A 606 21.91 15.55 13.47
N ILE A 607 21.92 14.22 13.34
CA ILE A 607 21.92 13.51 12.07
C ILE A 607 20.50 13.15 11.66
N ARG A 608 20.05 13.67 10.52
CA ARG A 608 18.77 13.29 9.92
C ARG A 608 18.90 11.93 9.25
N THR A 609 17.92 11.07 9.46
CA THR A 609 17.79 9.78 8.77
C THR A 609 16.60 9.82 7.81
N ALA A 610 16.84 9.50 6.53
CA ALA A 610 15.76 9.39 5.54
C ALA A 610 14.95 8.10 5.75
N PRO A 611 13.64 8.08 5.43
CA PRO A 611 12.83 6.88 5.57
C PRO A 611 13.36 5.72 4.71
N LEU A 612 13.55 4.57 5.32
CA LEU A 612 13.88 3.32 4.67
C LEU A 612 12.63 2.43 4.66
N PHE A 613 12.00 2.30 3.51
CA PHE A 613 10.76 1.52 3.36
C PHE A 613 11.01 0.07 2.99
N VAL A 614 12.09 -0.20 2.25
CA VAL A 614 12.48 -1.53 1.75
C VAL A 614 13.90 -1.80 2.17
N SER A 615 14.14 -2.95 2.78
CA SER A 615 15.47 -3.40 3.18
C SER A 615 16.22 -4.12 2.06
N ARG A 616 15.50 -4.96 1.30
CA ARG A 616 16.07 -5.68 0.15
C ARG A 616 14.98 -6.16 -0.81
N ILE A 617 15.42 -6.47 -2.02
CA ILE A 617 14.62 -7.09 -3.08
C ILE A 617 15.35 -8.34 -3.54
N GLU A 618 14.63 -9.45 -3.61
CA GLU A 618 15.09 -10.74 -4.08
C GLU A 618 14.32 -11.15 -5.34
N ASP A 619 14.94 -12.00 -6.17
CA ASP A 619 14.24 -12.67 -7.27
C ASP A 619 13.34 -13.83 -6.76
N ASN A 620 12.68 -14.52 -7.68
CA ASN A 620 11.82 -15.67 -7.36
C ASN A 620 12.60 -16.85 -6.77
N GLU A 621 13.91 -16.96 -7.07
CA GLU A 621 14.81 -18.01 -6.58
C GLU A 621 15.34 -17.69 -5.17
N GLY A 622 15.24 -16.43 -4.72
CA GLY A 622 15.73 -15.96 -3.43
C GLY A 622 17.11 -15.31 -3.49
N ASN A 623 17.63 -15.03 -4.69
CA ASN A 623 18.87 -14.28 -4.83
C ASN A 623 18.62 -12.80 -4.57
N VAL A 624 19.46 -12.16 -3.77
CA VAL A 624 19.36 -10.73 -3.49
C VAL A 624 19.79 -9.92 -4.72
N ILE A 625 18.84 -9.16 -5.29
CA ILE A 625 19.09 -8.24 -6.41
C ILE A 625 19.66 -6.92 -5.88
N THR A 626 19.00 -6.36 -4.84
CA THR A 626 19.37 -5.07 -4.25
C THR A 626 19.14 -5.10 -2.75
N ALA A 627 20.10 -4.60 -1.98
CA ALA A 627 19.96 -4.29 -0.55
C ALA A 627 20.10 -2.78 -0.36
N PHE A 628 19.22 -2.20 0.44
CA PHE A 628 19.19 -0.76 0.69
C PHE A 628 19.83 -0.44 2.04
N GLN A 629 20.53 0.68 2.11
CA GLN A 629 21.20 1.16 3.31
C GLN A 629 20.54 2.46 3.80
N PRO A 630 20.58 2.75 5.10
CA PRO A 630 20.14 4.02 5.65
C PRO A 630 20.86 5.20 4.98
N ARG A 631 20.09 6.23 4.61
CA ARG A 631 20.65 7.48 4.08
C ARG A 631 20.55 8.55 5.16
N MET A 632 21.70 9.10 5.52
CA MET A 632 21.83 10.04 6.62
C MET A 632 22.58 11.28 6.16
N ASN A 633 22.26 12.42 6.78
CA ASN A 633 23.00 13.66 6.64
C ASN A 633 23.00 14.42 7.98
N GLU A 634 24.14 15.01 8.30
CA GLU A 634 24.25 15.94 9.43
C GLU A 634 23.50 17.24 9.10
N VAL A 635 22.72 17.73 10.04
CA VAL A 635 21.87 18.91 9.88
C VAL A 635 22.21 19.98 10.91
N ILE A 636 22.40 19.57 12.17
CA ILE A 636 22.77 20.41 13.29
C ILE A 636 23.83 19.70 14.14
N SER A 637 24.54 20.44 14.95
CA SER A 637 25.49 19.87 15.89
C SER A 637 24.82 18.95 16.93
N ALA A 638 25.57 17.98 17.45
CA ALA A 638 25.08 17.10 18.52
C ALA A 638 24.67 17.91 19.77
N GLU A 639 25.40 18.95 20.08
CA GLU A 639 25.08 19.86 21.22
C GLU A 639 23.71 20.53 20.99
N SER A 640 23.46 21.09 19.82
CA SER A 640 22.15 21.68 19.48
C SER A 640 21.03 20.65 19.54
N ALA A 641 21.29 19.40 19.12
CA ALA A 641 20.32 18.31 19.25
C ALA A 641 20.02 18.00 20.73
N TYR A 642 21.02 17.99 21.61
CA TYR A 642 20.81 17.81 23.05
C TYR A 642 19.98 18.95 23.66
N LYS A 643 20.28 20.22 23.32
CA LYS A 643 19.46 21.37 23.70
C LYS A 643 18.01 21.21 23.23
N MET A 644 17.82 20.71 22.00
CA MET A 644 16.48 20.46 21.44
C MET A 644 15.72 19.34 22.14
N ILE A 645 16.37 18.26 22.57
CA ILE A 645 15.74 17.21 23.40
C ILE A 645 15.18 17.82 24.69
N VAL A 646 15.99 18.64 25.40
CA VAL A 646 15.55 19.31 26.64
C VAL A 646 14.35 20.24 26.41
N LEU A 647 14.36 20.99 25.30
CA LEU A 647 13.26 21.87 24.91
C LEU A 647 11.98 21.06 24.62
N LEU A 648 12.08 19.97 23.87
CA LEU A 648 10.93 19.14 23.40
C LEU A 648 10.39 18.23 24.51
N LYS A 649 11.22 17.80 25.49
CA LYS A 649 10.75 17.17 26.73
C LYS A 649 9.88 18.15 27.52
N GLY A 650 10.27 19.43 27.59
CA GLY A 650 9.48 20.47 28.25
C GLY A 650 8.06 20.63 27.69
N VAL A 651 7.85 20.38 26.42
CA VAL A 651 6.50 20.38 25.79
C VAL A 651 5.61 19.26 26.35
N VAL A 652 6.19 18.12 26.69
CA VAL A 652 5.49 16.94 27.25
C VAL A 652 5.32 17.08 28.77
N ASP A 653 6.34 17.55 29.48
CA ASP A 653 6.35 17.59 30.95
C ASP A 653 5.48 18.71 31.52
N GLY A 654 5.39 19.85 30.87
CA GLY A 654 4.61 21.00 31.37
C GLY A 654 3.96 21.86 30.28
N GLY A 655 3.99 21.40 29.02
CA GLY A 655 3.52 22.16 27.88
C GLY A 655 2.23 21.64 27.25
N THR A 656 2.11 21.92 25.97
CA THR A 656 0.89 21.61 25.18
C THR A 656 0.64 20.12 24.99
N ALA A 657 1.64 19.26 25.18
CA ALA A 657 1.52 17.79 25.13
C ALA A 657 1.43 17.13 26.53
N GLY A 658 1.26 17.88 27.59
CA GLY A 658 1.20 17.38 28.96
C GLY A 658 0.16 16.29 29.22
N ARG A 659 -0.86 16.18 28.35
CA ARG A 659 -1.83 15.07 28.39
C ARG A 659 -1.18 13.69 28.33
N LEU A 660 0.00 13.54 27.74
CA LEU A 660 0.75 12.28 27.76
C LEU A 660 1.07 11.86 29.19
N ARG A 661 1.38 12.80 30.09
CA ARG A 661 1.63 12.54 31.51
C ARG A 661 0.34 12.28 32.28
N TYR A 662 -0.53 13.26 32.40
CA TYR A 662 -1.68 13.17 33.31
C TYR A 662 -2.88 12.37 32.81
N LYS A 663 -3.08 12.25 31.49
CA LYS A 663 -4.21 11.49 30.94
C LYS A 663 -3.81 10.09 30.46
N TYR A 664 -2.63 9.96 29.88
CA TYR A 664 -2.16 8.70 29.30
C TYR A 664 -1.13 7.98 30.17
N ASN A 665 -0.68 8.57 31.29
CA ASN A 665 0.21 7.98 32.29
C ASN A 665 1.53 7.44 31.71
N PHE A 666 2.13 8.16 30.76
CA PHE A 666 3.50 7.89 30.32
C PHE A 666 4.49 8.47 31.31
N THR A 667 5.46 7.67 31.76
CA THR A 667 6.50 8.06 32.73
C THR A 667 7.88 8.20 32.10
N GLY A 668 8.18 7.47 31.03
CA GLY A 668 9.48 7.47 30.36
C GLY A 668 9.85 8.79 29.67
N GLU A 669 11.02 8.84 29.09
CA GLU A 669 11.52 10.02 28.38
C GLU A 669 10.82 10.17 27.02
N ILE A 670 10.12 11.27 26.85
CA ILE A 670 9.36 11.59 25.64
C ILE A 670 9.56 13.06 25.29
N GLY A 671 9.94 13.32 24.05
CA GLY A 671 9.87 14.65 23.46
C GLY A 671 8.73 14.75 22.46
N GLY A 672 8.25 15.94 22.19
CA GLY A 672 7.21 16.10 21.19
C GLY A 672 6.76 17.54 20.95
N LYS A 673 5.92 17.71 19.92
CA LYS A 673 5.35 19.01 19.56
C LYS A 673 3.94 18.85 19.00
N THR A 674 3.01 19.63 19.52
CA THR A 674 1.66 19.78 18.94
C THR A 674 1.65 20.86 17.87
N GLY A 675 0.88 20.64 16.82
CA GLY A 675 0.57 21.63 15.79
C GLY A 675 -0.93 21.82 15.64
N THR A 676 -1.33 23.06 15.45
CA THR A 676 -2.69 23.46 15.11
C THR A 676 -2.59 24.65 14.18
N THR A 677 -3.19 24.58 13.03
CA THR A 677 -3.21 25.68 12.09
C THR A 677 -4.38 26.64 12.35
N ASN A 678 -4.38 27.76 11.67
CA ASN A 678 -5.47 28.72 11.76
C ASN A 678 -6.81 28.05 11.45
N ARG A 679 -7.86 28.37 12.22
CA ARG A 679 -9.19 27.81 12.12
C ARG A 679 -9.27 26.30 12.37
N ASN A 680 -8.25 25.68 12.97
CA ASN A 680 -8.22 24.25 13.28
C ASN A 680 -8.27 23.32 12.04
N SER A 681 -7.81 23.78 10.86
CA SER A 681 -7.87 23.01 9.63
C SER A 681 -6.95 21.80 9.64
N ASP A 682 -5.80 21.90 10.30
CA ASP A 682 -4.78 20.87 10.39
C ASP A 682 -4.35 20.65 11.83
N ALA A 683 -4.43 19.43 12.27
CA ALA A 683 -4.03 19.01 13.61
C ALA A 683 -2.85 18.04 13.53
N TRP A 684 -1.73 18.40 14.15
CA TRP A 684 -0.50 17.64 14.13
C TRP A 684 -0.05 17.24 15.52
N PHE A 685 0.59 16.11 15.62
CA PHE A 685 1.43 15.72 16.74
C PHE A 685 2.66 14.98 16.25
N MET A 686 3.83 15.53 16.59
CA MET A 686 5.12 14.87 16.45
C MET A 686 5.57 14.44 17.84
N GLY A 687 5.79 13.15 18.03
CA GLY A 687 6.25 12.59 19.30
C GLY A 687 7.39 11.60 19.08
N PHE A 688 8.36 11.63 20.00
CA PHE A 688 9.49 10.73 19.92
C PHE A 688 9.93 10.24 21.30
N THR A 689 10.51 9.07 21.32
CA THR A 689 11.23 8.44 22.41
C THR A 689 12.67 8.22 21.98
N PRO A 690 13.57 7.74 22.82
CA PRO A 690 14.94 7.38 22.39
C PRO A 690 15.01 6.38 21.24
N GLN A 691 13.94 5.58 21.05
CA GLN A 691 13.93 4.45 20.12
C GLN A 691 12.99 4.61 18.92
N LEU A 692 12.04 5.52 18.96
CA LEU A 692 11.05 5.74 17.90
C LEU A 692 10.70 7.21 17.73
N VAL A 693 10.57 7.63 16.47
CA VAL A 693 9.96 8.91 16.08
C VAL A 693 8.66 8.63 15.34
N SER A 694 7.57 9.26 15.77
CA SER A 694 6.27 9.06 15.12
C SER A 694 5.54 10.37 14.93
N GLY A 695 4.91 10.53 13.76
CA GLY A 695 4.13 11.70 13.40
C GLY A 695 2.70 11.36 13.05
N CYS A 696 1.78 12.21 13.44
CA CYS A 696 0.37 12.09 13.12
C CYS A 696 -0.22 13.42 12.65
N TRP A 697 -1.00 13.35 11.60
CA TRP A 697 -1.85 14.43 11.10
C TRP A 697 -3.31 13.98 11.05
N VAL A 698 -4.23 14.87 11.41
CA VAL A 698 -5.68 14.68 11.27
C VAL A 698 -6.32 15.98 10.79
N GLY A 699 -7.22 15.89 9.82
CA GLY A 699 -7.96 17.04 9.29
C GLY A 699 -9.04 16.63 8.29
N GLY A 700 -9.73 17.59 7.71
CA GLY A 700 -10.66 17.37 6.60
C GLY A 700 -9.92 17.24 5.27
N GLU A 701 -10.62 16.74 4.25
CA GLU A 701 -10.11 16.71 2.87
C GLU A 701 -9.79 18.14 2.39
N ASP A 702 -10.76 19.03 2.49
CA ASP A 702 -10.56 20.48 2.28
C ASP A 702 -10.21 21.18 3.60
N ARG A 703 -9.43 22.26 3.52
CA ARG A 703 -9.06 23.06 4.72
C ARG A 703 -10.25 23.70 5.43
N ASP A 704 -11.34 23.88 4.70
CA ASP A 704 -12.55 24.49 5.22
C ASP A 704 -13.50 23.46 5.88
N ILE A 705 -13.08 22.19 5.96
CA ILE A 705 -13.75 21.12 6.69
C ILE A 705 -12.95 20.81 7.95
N HIS A 706 -13.38 21.37 9.08
CA HIS A 706 -12.71 21.28 10.36
C HIS A 706 -13.68 21.51 11.51
N PHE A 707 -13.29 21.16 12.73
CA PHE A 707 -14.00 21.58 13.93
C PHE A 707 -14.00 23.09 14.07
N ASP A 708 -15.13 23.70 14.35
CA ASP A 708 -15.22 25.13 14.66
C ASP A 708 -14.66 25.40 16.07
N SER A 709 -14.76 24.44 16.98
CA SER A 709 -14.27 24.49 18.34
C SER A 709 -12.77 24.18 18.43
N MET A 710 -11.97 25.11 19.01
CA MET A 710 -10.56 24.89 19.33
C MET A 710 -10.36 23.67 20.24
N ARG A 711 -11.27 23.42 21.19
CA ARG A 711 -11.17 22.28 22.12
C ARG A 711 -11.12 20.95 21.39
N MET A 712 -11.91 20.79 20.30
CA MET A 712 -11.95 19.57 19.49
C MET A 712 -10.91 19.60 18.36
N GLY A 713 -10.70 20.75 17.72
CA GLY A 713 -9.85 20.86 16.52
C GLY A 713 -8.35 21.02 16.76
N GLN A 714 -7.90 21.10 18.02
CA GLN A 714 -6.46 21.23 18.30
C GLN A 714 -5.70 19.90 18.19
N GLY A 715 -4.40 19.97 17.83
CA GLY A 715 -3.52 18.81 17.71
C GLY A 715 -3.46 17.91 18.94
N ALA A 716 -3.52 18.50 20.13
CA ALA A 716 -3.57 17.77 21.40
C ALA A 716 -4.85 16.92 21.59
N THR A 717 -5.92 17.19 20.82
CA THR A 717 -7.18 16.42 20.86
C THR A 717 -7.32 15.49 19.65
N MET A 718 -6.92 15.93 18.47
CA MET A 718 -7.11 15.17 17.25
C MET A 718 -5.96 14.18 16.96
N ALA A 719 -4.69 14.60 17.11
CA ALA A 719 -3.54 13.82 16.66
C ALA A 719 -2.78 13.12 17.81
N LEU A 720 -2.50 13.82 18.91
CA LEU A 720 -1.74 13.28 20.06
C LEU A 720 -2.31 11.96 20.62
N PRO A 721 -3.65 11.75 20.72
CA PRO A 721 -4.18 10.51 21.26
C PRO A 721 -3.87 9.27 20.39
N ILE A 722 -3.74 9.43 19.07
CA ILE A 722 -3.36 8.36 18.15
C ILE A 722 -1.96 7.85 18.51
N TRP A 723 -1.01 8.78 18.66
CA TRP A 723 0.35 8.47 19.11
C TRP A 723 0.33 7.75 20.46
N ALA A 724 -0.44 8.26 21.42
CA ALA A 724 -0.53 7.69 22.76
C ALA A 724 -1.08 6.25 22.75
N TYR A 725 -2.13 5.96 21.98
CA TYR A 725 -2.69 4.62 21.85
C TYR A 725 -1.73 3.66 21.16
N PHE A 726 -1.04 4.12 20.11
CA PHE A 726 -0.02 3.33 19.41
C PHE A 726 1.12 2.96 20.37
N MET A 727 1.75 3.93 21.03
CA MET A 727 2.87 3.68 21.94
C MET A 727 2.49 2.81 23.13
N LYS A 728 1.27 2.94 23.66
CA LYS A 728 0.78 2.03 24.72
C LYS A 728 0.73 0.57 24.27
N LYS A 729 0.34 0.30 23.03
CA LYS A 729 0.31 -1.06 22.47
C LYS A 729 1.72 -1.57 22.22
N VAL A 730 2.59 -0.73 21.66
CA VAL A 730 4.01 -1.05 21.44
C VAL A 730 4.69 -1.45 22.76
N TYR A 731 4.55 -0.66 23.82
CA TYR A 731 5.17 -0.94 25.13
C TYR A 731 4.55 -2.11 25.88
N ARG A 732 3.30 -2.47 25.59
CA ARG A 732 2.65 -3.68 26.16
C ARG A 732 3.12 -4.98 25.50
N ASP A 733 3.51 -4.91 24.25
CA ASP A 733 3.98 -6.08 23.50
C ASP A 733 5.45 -6.37 23.83
N LYS A 734 5.67 -7.30 24.74
CA LYS A 734 7.02 -7.73 25.17
C LYS A 734 7.83 -8.47 24.10
N SER A 735 7.21 -8.82 22.97
CA SER A 735 7.94 -9.40 21.83
C SER A 735 8.61 -8.32 20.96
N LEU A 736 8.31 -7.05 21.19
CA LEU A 736 8.96 -5.92 20.53
C LEU A 736 10.15 -5.39 21.35
N PRO A 737 11.22 -4.90 20.70
CA PRO A 737 12.46 -4.49 21.39
C PRO A 737 12.39 -3.04 21.92
N TYR A 738 11.24 -2.57 22.37
CA TYR A 738 11.06 -1.19 22.82
C TYR A 738 10.85 -1.11 24.34
N ASP A 739 11.77 -0.39 24.99
CA ASP A 739 11.74 -0.18 26.45
C ASP A 739 11.06 1.16 26.78
N PRO A 740 9.96 1.15 27.58
CA PRO A 740 9.33 2.37 28.05
C PRO A 740 10.22 3.23 28.97
N ASN A 741 11.30 2.66 29.52
CA ASN A 741 12.24 3.35 30.42
C ASN A 741 13.55 3.76 29.69
N ALA A 742 13.63 3.57 28.38
CA ALA A 742 14.80 4.03 27.62
C ALA A 742 15.03 5.54 27.81
N VAL A 743 16.29 5.94 27.96
CA VAL A 743 16.72 7.32 28.17
C VAL A 743 17.42 7.85 26.92
N PHE A 744 17.35 9.18 26.70
CA PHE A 744 18.12 9.81 25.64
C PHE A 744 19.61 9.80 25.97
N ASP A 745 20.41 9.60 24.94
CA ASP A 745 21.86 9.57 25.02
C ASP A 745 22.39 11.01 25.14
N LEU A 746 22.39 11.53 26.35
CA LEU A 746 22.92 12.85 26.69
C LEU A 746 24.24 12.67 27.44
N PRO A 747 25.24 13.57 27.28
CA PRO A 747 26.49 13.52 28.02
C PRO A 747 26.23 13.58 29.53
N GLU A 748 27.04 12.85 30.31
CA GLU A 748 26.92 12.87 31.78
C GLU A 748 27.16 14.27 32.33
N GLY A 749 26.25 14.74 33.18
CA GLY A 749 26.33 16.08 33.75
C GLY A 749 26.00 17.21 32.77
N TYR A 750 25.40 16.91 31.62
CA TYR A 750 25.04 17.91 30.62
C TYR A 750 24.14 19.00 31.16
N ASP A 751 24.63 20.25 31.11
CA ASP A 751 23.86 21.45 31.47
C ASP A 751 23.47 22.23 30.20
N PRO A 752 22.18 22.20 29.80
CA PRO A 752 21.71 22.86 28.56
C PRO A 752 21.79 24.39 28.65
N CYS A 753 22.08 24.96 29.84
CA CYS A 753 22.13 26.38 30.07
C CYS A 753 23.57 26.97 30.04
N LYS A 754 24.59 26.11 30.04
CA LYS A 754 25.96 26.54 29.79
C LYS A 754 26.15 26.69 28.28
N ASN A 755 26.66 27.85 27.88
CA ASN A 755 27.19 28.05 26.52
C ASN A 755 28.65 27.64 26.54
N ASP A 756 29.07 26.77 25.60
CA ASP A 756 30.46 26.30 25.44
C ASP A 756 31.45 27.42 25.02
N THR A 757 31.01 28.65 24.96
CA THR A 757 31.91 29.81 24.74
C THR A 757 32.97 29.97 25.83
N GLU A 758 32.88 29.27 26.97
CA GLU A 758 33.93 29.25 27.99
C GLU A 758 35.02 28.17 27.76
N TYR A 759 34.84 27.25 26.83
CA TYR A 759 35.84 26.21 26.55
C TYR A 759 36.82 26.54 25.40
N ASN A 760 36.63 27.65 24.68
CA ASN A 760 37.48 28.07 23.54
C ASN A 760 38.26 29.37 23.78
N THR A 761 38.36 29.85 25.02
CA THR A 761 39.26 30.97 25.37
C THR A 761 40.60 30.50 25.92
N GLY A 762 41.06 29.32 25.55
CA GLY A 762 42.36 28.76 25.86
C GLY A 762 43.50 29.06 24.86
N TYR A 763 43.27 29.96 23.91
CA TYR A 763 44.35 30.51 23.09
C TYR A 763 44.57 31.97 23.53
N ASP A 764 45.56 32.13 24.38
CA ASP A 764 46.15 33.42 24.73
C ASP A 764 46.69 34.05 23.43
N ILE A 765 46.03 35.14 22.98
CA ILE A 765 46.41 35.88 21.76
C ILE A 765 47.69 36.72 22.01
N ASP A 766 48.30 36.67 23.20
CA ASP A 766 49.44 37.47 23.57
C ASP A 766 50.83 36.82 23.27
N GLU A 767 50.89 35.64 22.65
CA GLU A 767 52.19 34.99 22.30
C GLU A 767 52.55 34.99 20.82
N VAL A 768 51.98 35.83 19.98
CA VAL A 768 52.31 35.88 18.51
C VAL A 768 52.92 37.19 18.07
N TYR A 769 53.29 38.09 19.01
CA TYR A 769 54.09 39.27 18.67
C TYR A 769 55.26 39.45 19.67
N GLU A 770 56.27 38.63 19.58
CA GLU A 770 57.67 38.95 19.81
C GLU A 770 58.57 38.29 18.71
#